data_825343e7a5f6b95a2e9717315299b9ee
#
_entry.id   825343e7a5f6b95a2e9717315299b9ee
#
_cell.length_a   1.000
_cell.length_b   1.000
_cell.length_c   1.000
_cell.angle_alpha   90.00
_cell.angle_beta   90.00
_cell.angle_gamma   90.00
#
_symmetry.space_group_name_H-M   'P 1'
#
loop_
_entity.id
_entity.type
_entity.pdbx_description
1 polymer ?
#
loop_
_entity_poly.entity_id
_entity_poly.type
_entity_poly.pdbx_seq_one_letter_code
_entity_poly.pdbx_strand_id
1 'polypeptide(L)'
;MINRRNYKNICVLLALTTISCSDSEGWMSSIPLSNEKISFTASLQEGWSGGQGSGDKSRAVKPDFPGLAREQKVLTTDEAFSKPLYLHPIETVNKTLKNQGPTTRGTMNFDPVVNNFGVSANYISKKDGVERSLFLNEEATLNGSYWFTSNNATWPLDGSVSFYAYAPYNETSLSLQGSDDFVKNKTIRYTANPDFSKQPDLIVAKSKNNAFTSSTANKAVSLSFRHALTAITFSISADMIPGKVKSITVSGVYGQGDYDFSTEKWKYGATSTYVITPKDPSVKAGESKALTDKNSALMMIPQDFGPKANANAKVSMVFYDGNKDKKDKTVSFSLKGSWEAGKHITYVLSSSKITTLKMGSLAYPTGWNSVNTGAKNQIRKAYDPSDPNDPNTSAGLFVVNEEKKVIDANVQLTYDGTSWSLPADSKLKFSPQYNYFVYYPYQKGGLPGAPAKGTEATEENVASAEKFFAAAIDTWKSSKIATDQSTLKKMNDCDLQIGMASLDEDGCSVSFKMEHAMGLAVLNRESKSVPKHYILSGYPSYTWDNGTTTLIPNATLSNGQMLYATTNTQGVKVIPPSAASTFSSTSKEDDAWSGDVNITAAANGVGTGTAKIKATKVDYTYTMEVGDIYYSDGAITKPKDEDISAARANGKTPIGVIGYLGNNKWTESGTGSGYGGHALVMCLKTIGSTGSTKAAQEGKNIQAYIGTRYVWYSSNSDTGRKLYVNSKNKIVDSKDQIYGSGYTDTNCLINKWGSNAAAAYQAQNYSTLPAPRNKCTGWFLPSAGQYYAVMTNLGAPFSDDWTGIWDGNTSTHPKSGFFDNMKTVTTNINNKLMTVGDLNYTEFFGSVNTWAWTSSEFSSTHAVDIDSGVDDSKGSGSVRFSSTNKTNQLPVRPFLAF
;
A
#
# COMPACT_ATOMS: atom_id res chain seq x y z
N MET A 1 -37.90 -40.09 16.06
CA MET A 1 -37.58 -41.51 16.09
C MET A 1 -36.12 -41.67 15.82
N ILE A 2 -35.29 -41.86 16.84
CA ILE A 2 -34.71 -43.17 17.22
C ILE A 2 -33.81 -43.67 16.09
N ASN A 3 -32.49 -43.94 16.24
CA ASN A 3 -31.59 -44.27 17.35
C ASN A 3 -30.15 -44.25 16.82
N ARG A 4 -29.17 -43.71 17.53
CA ARG A 4 -28.05 -44.27 18.28
C ARG A 4 -27.54 -45.69 17.90
N ARG A 5 -26.19 -45.81 17.61
CA ARG A 5 -25.17 -46.59 18.39
C ARG A 5 -23.94 -46.83 17.53
N ASN A 6 -22.77 -46.36 17.90
CA ASN A 6 -21.70 -46.99 18.70
C ASN A 6 -21.18 -48.34 18.19
N TYR A 7 -19.86 -48.39 17.92
CA TYR A 7 -18.84 -49.25 18.56
C TYR A 7 -17.55 -49.15 17.72
N LYS A 8 -16.47 -48.70 18.27
CA LYS A 8 -15.39 -49.36 19.04
C LYS A 8 -14.52 -50.32 18.23
N ASN A 9 -13.23 -49.94 18.20
CA ASN A 9 -11.98 -50.75 18.32
C ASN A 9 -11.91 -52.08 17.57
N ILE A 10 -10.80 -52.22 16.80
CA ILE A 10 -9.86 -53.35 17.07
C ILE A 10 -8.54 -53.04 16.33
N CYS A 11 -7.46 -53.09 17.06
CA CYS A 11 -6.05 -53.26 16.66
C CYS A 11 -5.87 -54.67 16.06
N VAL A 12 -4.86 -54.84 15.19
CA VAL A 12 -3.93 -56.00 15.05
C VAL A 12 -3.16 -55.74 13.73
N LEU A 13 -1.93 -55.50 13.75
CA LEU A 13 -0.64 -56.19 13.98
C LEU A 13 -0.06 -56.83 12.71
N LEU A 14 1.13 -56.32 12.38
CA LEU A 14 2.28 -56.97 11.70
C LEU A 14 2.12 -57.60 10.33
N ALA A 15 2.87 -57.08 9.37
CA ALA A 15 3.83 -57.92 8.64
C ALA A 15 5.07 -57.10 8.27
N LEU A 16 6.19 -57.46 8.86
CA LEU A 16 7.55 -57.09 8.44
C LEU A 16 7.79 -57.70 7.04
N THR A 17 8.32 -56.86 6.12
CA THR A 17 9.30 -57.34 5.15
C THR A 17 10.42 -56.35 5.08
N THR A 18 11.52 -56.80 5.55
CA THR A 18 12.86 -56.23 5.39
C THR A 18 13.20 -56.14 3.93
N ILE A 19 13.77 -55.03 3.52
CA ILE A 19 14.88 -55.03 2.54
C ILE A 19 15.62 -53.70 2.61
N SER A 20 16.90 -53.86 2.93
CA SER A 20 18.08 -53.13 2.50
C SER A 20 18.17 -51.65 2.84
N CYS A 21 18.84 -51.44 3.91
CA CYS A 21 19.63 -50.24 4.20
C CYS A 21 20.62 -49.99 3.09
N SER A 22 20.55 -48.82 2.41
CA SER A 22 21.73 -48.20 1.91
C SER A 22 22.11 -47.08 2.91
N ASP A 23 23.32 -47.15 3.40
CA ASP A 23 23.88 -46.29 4.42
C ASP A 23 23.91 -44.79 3.96
N SER A 24 22.81 -44.07 4.15
CA SER A 24 22.81 -42.62 4.13
C SER A 24 22.05 -41.97 5.31
N GLU A 25 21.49 -42.77 6.22
CA GLU A 25 20.71 -42.25 7.33
C GLU A 25 21.55 -41.80 8.56
N GLY A 26 22.87 -42.03 8.55
CA GLY A 26 23.72 -41.76 9.73
C GLY A 26 23.94 -40.28 10.06
N TRP A 27 23.67 -39.35 9.15
CA TRP A 27 24.05 -37.92 9.28
C TRP A 27 22.90 -36.99 9.57
N MET A 28 21.68 -37.30 9.12
CA MET A 28 20.52 -36.42 9.38
C MET A 28 20.08 -36.39 10.85
N SER A 29 20.37 -37.47 11.62
CA SER A 29 20.01 -37.53 13.04
C SER A 29 20.83 -36.62 13.96
N SER A 30 21.86 -35.94 13.43
CA SER A 30 22.74 -35.05 14.21
C SER A 30 22.52 -33.58 13.98
N ILE A 31 21.67 -33.19 13.02
CA ILE A 31 21.34 -31.77 12.75
C ILE A 31 20.09 -31.42 13.55
N PRO A 32 20.16 -30.53 14.55
CA PRO A 32 18.98 -30.08 15.27
C PRO A 32 18.12 -29.23 14.34
N LEU A 33 16.94 -29.73 13.97
CA LEU A 33 16.00 -29.07 13.08
C LEU A 33 14.90 -28.36 13.85
N SER A 34 14.42 -27.22 13.30
CA SER A 34 13.24 -26.50 13.78
C SER A 34 11.96 -27.15 13.23
N ASN A 35 10.80 -26.68 13.74
CA ASN A 35 9.50 -27.06 13.16
C ASN A 35 9.11 -26.16 11.94
N GLU A 36 9.92 -25.16 11.63
CA GLU A 36 9.63 -24.18 10.57
C GLU A 36 10.12 -24.67 9.21
N LYS A 37 9.20 -24.77 8.25
CA LYS A 37 9.49 -25.20 6.89
C LYS A 37 10.31 -24.16 6.13
N ILE A 38 11.25 -24.64 5.33
CA ILE A 38 11.98 -23.80 4.38
C ILE A 38 11.04 -23.47 3.22
N SER A 39 10.88 -22.19 2.93
CA SER A 39 10.10 -21.70 1.79
C SER A 39 10.94 -20.79 0.89
N PHE A 40 10.55 -20.71 -0.38
CA PHE A 40 11.26 -19.92 -1.38
C PHE A 40 10.33 -18.95 -2.08
N THR A 41 10.90 -17.82 -2.52
CA THR A 41 10.38 -17.00 -3.61
C THR A 41 11.30 -17.15 -4.81
N ALA A 42 10.74 -17.26 -6.00
CA ALA A 42 11.51 -17.42 -7.22
C ALA A 42 11.21 -16.27 -8.19
N SER A 43 12.25 -15.72 -8.80
CA SER A 43 12.16 -14.72 -9.86
C SER A 43 13.19 -15.04 -10.94
N LEU A 44 12.87 -14.75 -12.20
CA LEU A 44 13.83 -14.80 -13.29
C LEU A 44 14.41 -13.39 -13.44
N GLN A 45 15.75 -13.29 -13.43
CA GLN A 45 16.41 -12.08 -13.89
C GLN A 45 16.11 -11.92 -15.39
N GLU A 46 15.91 -10.67 -15.84
CA GLU A 46 15.43 -10.35 -17.19
C GLU A 46 15.92 -11.32 -18.28
N GLY A 47 14.99 -11.67 -19.19
CA GLY A 47 15.15 -12.69 -20.20
C GLY A 47 16.31 -12.46 -21.18
N TRP A 48 16.44 -13.34 -22.15
CA TRP A 48 17.51 -13.39 -23.16
C TRP A 48 17.85 -12.01 -23.71
N SER A 49 19.10 -11.57 -23.47
CA SER A 49 19.67 -10.31 -23.97
C SER A 49 18.99 -9.01 -23.50
N GLY A 50 18.80 -8.81 -22.23
CA GLY A 50 18.15 -7.56 -21.79
C GLY A 50 18.29 -7.16 -20.32
N GLY A 51 19.04 -7.88 -19.50
CA GLY A 51 19.05 -7.62 -18.07
C GLY A 51 20.42 -7.36 -17.48
N GLN A 52 20.53 -6.28 -16.73
CA GLN A 52 21.64 -6.06 -15.80
C GLN A 52 21.52 -7.05 -14.65
N GLY A 53 22.57 -7.85 -14.44
CA GLY A 53 22.78 -8.53 -13.17
C GLY A 53 22.84 -7.49 -12.03
N SER A 54 22.01 -7.66 -11.02
CA SER A 54 22.03 -6.85 -9.79
C SER A 54 23.34 -7.13 -9.01
N GLY A 55 24.32 -6.30 -9.19
CA GLY A 55 25.58 -6.43 -8.45
C GLY A 55 26.64 -5.48 -8.98
N ASP A 56 26.45 -4.24 -8.87
CA ASP A 56 27.33 -3.11 -8.73
C ASP A 56 26.71 -1.85 -9.34
N LYS A 57 26.38 -0.91 -8.49
CA LYS A 57 25.75 0.36 -8.87
C LYS A 57 26.69 1.35 -9.58
N SER A 58 27.73 0.91 -10.25
CA SER A 58 28.73 1.84 -10.81
C SER A 58 29.28 1.52 -12.20
N ARG A 59 28.66 0.62 -12.97
CA ARG A 59 29.02 0.48 -14.37
C ARG A 59 27.78 0.42 -15.26
N ALA A 60 27.59 1.47 -16.06
CA ALA A 60 26.79 1.36 -17.27
C ALA A 60 27.28 0.13 -18.04
N VAL A 61 26.41 -0.88 -18.16
CA VAL A 61 26.74 -2.06 -18.97
C VAL A 61 26.79 -1.57 -20.39
N LYS A 62 27.98 -1.55 -20.96
CA LYS A 62 28.17 -1.39 -22.38
C LYS A 62 27.31 -2.44 -23.09
N PRO A 63 26.52 -2.09 -24.10
CA PRO A 63 26.18 -3.01 -25.16
C PRO A 63 27.44 -3.14 -26.08
N ASP A 64 28.56 -3.53 -25.48
CA ASP A 64 29.68 -4.00 -26.21
C ASP A 64 29.33 -5.42 -26.64
N PHE A 65 29.49 -5.68 -27.92
CA PHE A 65 29.61 -7.03 -28.45
C PHE A 65 31.11 -7.47 -28.39
N PRO A 66 31.77 -7.48 -27.20
CA PRO A 66 33.22 -7.65 -27.13
C PRO A 66 33.65 -9.04 -27.51
N GLY A 67 32.76 -9.95 -27.76
CA GLY A 67 33.13 -11.31 -28.14
C GLY A 67 32.73 -11.74 -29.53
N LEU A 68 31.84 -11.00 -30.21
CA LEU A 68 31.37 -11.38 -31.54
C LEU A 68 32.20 -10.67 -32.61
N ALA A 69 32.93 -11.42 -33.45
CA ALA A 69 33.54 -10.84 -34.63
C ALA A 69 32.44 -10.26 -35.53
N ARG A 70 32.52 -8.95 -35.75
CA ARG A 70 31.43 -8.15 -36.41
C ARG A 70 31.26 -8.52 -37.90
N GLU A 71 32.15 -9.31 -38.47
CA GLU A 71 32.07 -9.78 -39.84
C GLU A 71 32.74 -11.13 -40.01
N GLN A 72 32.04 -12.08 -40.65
CA GLN A 72 32.69 -13.31 -41.12
C GLN A 72 32.57 -13.42 -42.63
N LYS A 73 33.71 -13.40 -43.29
CA LYS A 73 33.80 -13.63 -44.73
C LYS A 73 33.66 -15.11 -45.02
N VAL A 74 32.80 -15.43 -45.98
CA VAL A 74 32.64 -16.76 -46.52
C VAL A 74 33.93 -17.29 -47.10
N LEU A 75 34.40 -18.44 -46.60
CA LEU A 75 35.29 -19.29 -47.37
C LEU A 75 34.43 -20.23 -48.22
N THR A 76 34.27 -19.92 -49.51
CA THR A 76 33.63 -20.83 -50.46
C THR A 76 34.66 -21.93 -50.83
N THR A 77 34.30 -23.18 -50.57
CA THR A 77 34.88 -24.30 -51.27
C THR A 77 34.01 -24.59 -52.49
N ASP A 78 34.57 -24.37 -53.63
CA ASP A 78 34.05 -24.67 -54.97
C ASP A 78 32.84 -23.89 -55.49
N GLU A 79 33.08 -23.19 -56.60
CA GLU A 79 32.23 -22.50 -57.53
C GLU A 79 31.43 -21.29 -56.96
N ALA A 80 31.62 -20.17 -57.61
CA ALA A 80 31.13 -18.86 -57.21
C ALA A 80 29.61 -18.82 -57.13
N PHE A 81 29.07 -18.44 -55.98
CA PHE A 81 27.76 -17.81 -55.88
C PHE A 81 27.76 -16.53 -56.72
N SER A 82 26.60 -16.16 -57.26
CA SER A 82 26.42 -14.93 -58.02
C SER A 82 26.76 -13.66 -57.23
N LYS A 83 26.77 -13.76 -55.89
CA LYS A 83 27.19 -12.73 -54.95
C LYS A 83 27.91 -13.36 -53.74
N PRO A 84 28.80 -12.63 -53.07
CA PRO A 84 29.39 -13.10 -51.82
C PRO A 84 28.30 -13.31 -50.77
N LEU A 85 28.47 -14.26 -49.86
CA LEU A 85 27.60 -14.48 -48.70
C LEU A 85 28.33 -14.09 -47.42
N TYR A 86 27.56 -13.53 -46.53
CA TYR A 86 28.00 -13.07 -45.22
C TYR A 86 27.13 -13.69 -44.14
N LEU A 87 27.73 -14.07 -43.04
CA LEU A 87 27.03 -14.53 -41.82
C LEU A 87 27.29 -13.54 -40.71
N HIS A 88 26.25 -12.80 -40.32
CA HIS A 88 26.33 -11.76 -39.31
C HIS A 88 25.83 -12.29 -37.95
N PRO A 89 26.70 -12.46 -36.92
CA PRO A 89 26.26 -12.77 -35.57
C PRO A 89 25.71 -11.49 -34.94
N ILE A 90 24.49 -11.59 -34.35
CA ILE A 90 23.74 -10.46 -33.85
C ILE A 90 23.13 -10.84 -32.52
N GLU A 91 23.33 -10.00 -31.48
CA GLU A 91 22.61 -10.16 -30.22
C GLU A 91 21.15 -9.71 -30.40
N THR A 92 20.22 -10.62 -30.17
CA THR A 92 18.80 -10.39 -30.40
C THR A 92 18.06 -10.23 -29.08
N VAL A 93 17.20 -9.21 -28.97
CA VAL A 93 16.32 -9.02 -27.81
C VAL A 93 14.97 -9.65 -28.12
N ASN A 94 14.65 -10.71 -27.42
CA ASN A 94 13.40 -11.42 -27.64
C ASN A 94 12.29 -10.85 -26.75
N LYS A 95 11.32 -10.14 -27.35
CA LYS A 95 10.22 -9.48 -26.66
C LYS A 95 8.89 -10.25 -26.61
N THR A 96 8.78 -11.35 -27.31
CA THR A 96 7.44 -11.89 -27.67
C THR A 96 7.05 -13.19 -26.96
N LEU A 97 7.80 -13.68 -25.99
CA LEU A 97 7.40 -14.89 -25.31
C LEU A 97 6.69 -14.57 -23.98
N LYS A 98 5.49 -14.00 -24.10
CA LYS A 98 4.49 -14.05 -23.03
C LYS A 98 3.82 -15.42 -23.04
N ASN A 99 3.93 -16.11 -21.88
CA ASN A 99 3.12 -17.22 -21.40
C ASN A 99 2.17 -17.87 -22.43
N GLN A 100 2.54 -19.00 -22.94
CA GLN A 100 1.59 -19.96 -23.47
C GLN A 100 1.97 -21.36 -22.98
N GLY A 101 1.19 -21.89 -22.03
CA GLY A 101 1.03 -23.28 -21.71
C GLY A 101 2.29 -24.14 -21.40
N PRO A 102 2.13 -25.43 -21.09
CA PRO A 102 3.25 -26.30 -20.74
C PRO A 102 4.23 -26.35 -21.91
N THR A 103 5.46 -25.93 -21.63
CA THR A 103 6.53 -25.77 -22.60
C THR A 103 7.01 -27.10 -23.12
N THR A 104 6.98 -27.25 -24.44
CA THR A 104 7.67 -28.34 -25.11
C THR A 104 9.19 -28.11 -25.07
N ARG A 105 9.94 -29.18 -24.97
CA ARG A 105 11.41 -29.20 -24.98
C ARG A 105 11.96 -28.42 -26.18
N GLY A 106 13.07 -27.72 -26.00
CA GLY A 106 13.72 -26.92 -27.03
C GLY A 106 13.16 -25.51 -27.23
N THR A 107 12.19 -25.10 -26.47
CA THR A 107 11.63 -23.76 -26.49
C THR A 107 12.39 -22.85 -25.55
N MET A 108 12.71 -21.63 -26.02
CA MET A 108 13.20 -20.58 -25.11
C MET A 108 12.11 -20.24 -24.12
N ASN A 109 12.30 -20.66 -22.87
CA ASN A 109 11.30 -20.47 -21.83
C ASN A 109 11.62 -19.19 -21.06
N PHE A 110 10.66 -18.28 -20.99
CA PHE A 110 10.80 -16.99 -20.30
C PHE A 110 10.32 -17.02 -18.86
N ASP A 111 9.66 -18.08 -18.45
CA ASP A 111 9.27 -18.28 -17.05
C ASP A 111 9.28 -19.79 -16.69
N PRO A 112 10.47 -20.42 -16.69
CA PRO A 112 10.58 -21.86 -16.41
C PRO A 112 10.37 -22.20 -14.94
N VAL A 113 10.22 -21.22 -14.06
CA VAL A 113 10.04 -21.40 -12.62
C VAL A 113 8.57 -21.54 -12.23
N VAL A 114 7.64 -21.33 -13.18
CA VAL A 114 6.18 -21.27 -12.87
C VAL A 114 5.63 -22.55 -12.26
N ASN A 115 6.21 -23.70 -12.56
CA ASN A 115 5.67 -24.98 -12.10
C ASN A 115 6.50 -25.62 -10.98
N ASN A 116 7.77 -25.87 -11.23
CA ASN A 116 8.69 -26.49 -10.29
C ASN A 116 10.16 -26.24 -10.64
N PHE A 117 11.04 -26.42 -9.68
CA PHE A 117 12.48 -26.39 -9.87
C PHE A 117 13.18 -27.37 -8.92
N GLY A 118 14.39 -27.78 -9.26
CA GLY A 118 15.24 -28.56 -8.37
C GLY A 118 16.04 -27.69 -7.44
N VAL A 119 16.13 -28.07 -6.18
CA VAL A 119 16.93 -27.34 -5.19
C VAL A 119 17.75 -28.29 -4.33
N SER A 120 18.99 -27.92 -4.08
CA SER A 120 19.90 -28.61 -3.16
C SER A 120 20.35 -27.63 -2.07
N ALA A 121 20.56 -28.14 -0.86
CA ALA A 121 20.93 -27.32 0.27
C ALA A 121 22.14 -27.89 1.02
N ASN A 122 23.12 -27.05 1.27
CA ASN A 122 24.27 -27.36 2.10
C ASN A 122 24.21 -26.56 3.40
N TYR A 123 24.47 -27.22 4.50
CA TYR A 123 24.45 -26.70 5.86
C TYR A 123 25.85 -26.62 6.43
N ILE A 124 26.18 -25.49 7.03
CA ILE A 124 27.43 -25.28 7.77
C ILE A 124 27.05 -25.12 9.26
N SER A 125 27.43 -26.10 10.07
CA SER A 125 27.19 -26.09 11.52
C SER A 125 28.03 -25.01 12.20
N LYS A 126 27.40 -24.29 13.11
CA LYS A 126 28.09 -23.30 13.96
C LYS A 126 29.09 -23.97 14.92
N LYS A 127 28.88 -25.26 15.24
CA LYS A 127 29.68 -26.00 16.21
C LYS A 127 31.09 -26.35 15.70
N ASP A 128 31.19 -26.81 14.45
CA ASP A 128 32.45 -27.33 13.87
C ASP A 128 32.86 -26.69 12.54
N GLY A 129 31.99 -25.84 11.97
CA GLY A 129 32.26 -25.15 10.69
C GLY A 129 32.26 -26.08 9.48
N VAL A 130 31.87 -27.35 9.61
CA VAL A 130 31.91 -28.34 8.54
C VAL A 130 30.67 -28.20 7.68
N GLU A 131 30.88 -28.12 6.36
CA GLU A 131 29.78 -28.13 5.38
C GLU A 131 29.31 -29.57 5.11
N ARG A 132 27.99 -29.76 5.16
CA ARG A 132 27.29 -31.04 4.96
C ARG A 132 26.08 -30.82 4.05
N SER A 133 25.66 -31.88 3.35
CA SER A 133 24.38 -31.85 2.61
C SER A 133 23.22 -31.84 3.60
N LEU A 134 22.32 -30.86 3.48
CA LEU A 134 21.02 -30.85 4.18
C LEU A 134 19.99 -31.67 3.39
N PHE A 135 19.95 -31.44 2.07
CA PHE A 135 19.21 -32.26 1.09
C PHE A 135 19.77 -32.04 -0.31
N LEU A 136 19.55 -32.99 -1.19
CA LEU A 136 20.05 -32.95 -2.56
C LEU A 136 18.90 -33.17 -3.55
N ASN A 137 18.80 -32.29 -4.55
CA ASN A 137 17.90 -32.42 -5.70
C ASN A 137 16.41 -32.61 -5.34
N GLU A 138 15.93 -31.91 -4.32
CA GLU A 138 14.53 -31.90 -3.98
C GLU A 138 13.72 -31.08 -4.98
N GLU A 139 12.54 -31.58 -5.34
CA GLU A 139 11.59 -30.79 -6.15
C GLU A 139 10.95 -29.70 -5.29
N ALA A 140 11.02 -28.47 -5.72
CA ALA A 140 10.29 -27.36 -5.12
C ALA A 140 9.04 -27.06 -5.97
N THR A 141 7.87 -27.13 -5.34
CA THR A 141 6.55 -26.89 -5.97
C THR A 141 5.86 -25.69 -5.35
N LEU A 142 5.08 -24.97 -6.17
CA LEU A 142 4.35 -23.79 -5.74
C LEU A 142 3.12 -24.18 -4.91
N ASN A 143 3.03 -23.61 -3.69
CA ASN A 143 1.87 -23.72 -2.82
C ASN A 143 1.51 -22.31 -2.31
N GLY A 144 0.41 -21.75 -2.77
CA GLY A 144 0.05 -20.35 -2.53
C GLY A 144 1.02 -19.40 -3.22
N SER A 145 1.71 -18.55 -2.44
CA SER A 145 2.70 -17.58 -2.94
C SER A 145 4.15 -18.04 -2.79
N TYR A 146 4.39 -19.24 -2.29
CA TYR A 146 5.73 -19.75 -1.98
C TYR A 146 5.94 -21.16 -2.53
N TRP A 147 7.21 -21.48 -2.83
CA TRP A 147 7.64 -22.84 -3.17
C TRP A 147 8.12 -23.58 -1.94
N PHE A 148 7.79 -24.85 -1.85
CA PHE A 148 8.24 -25.77 -0.79
C PHE A 148 8.85 -27.02 -1.39
N THR A 149 9.86 -27.58 -0.73
CA THR A 149 10.46 -28.85 -1.16
C THR A 149 9.51 -30.03 -0.93
N SER A 150 9.58 -31.05 -1.79
CA SER A 150 8.77 -32.26 -1.71
C SER A 150 8.87 -32.99 -0.37
N ASN A 151 10.05 -32.96 0.25
CA ASN A 151 10.32 -33.55 1.58
C ASN A 151 9.90 -32.64 2.75
N ASN A 152 9.32 -31.45 2.48
CA ASN A 152 8.96 -30.45 3.49
C ASN A 152 10.14 -30.09 4.44
N ALA A 153 11.32 -29.89 3.90
CA ALA A 153 12.51 -29.56 4.65
C ALA A 153 12.32 -28.40 5.64
N THR A 154 12.93 -28.53 6.81
CA THR A 154 12.85 -27.52 7.88
C THR A 154 14.21 -26.90 8.15
N TRP A 155 14.20 -25.71 8.77
CA TRP A 155 15.42 -24.99 9.10
C TRP A 155 16.23 -25.68 10.19
N PRO A 156 17.59 -25.78 10.06
CA PRO A 156 18.45 -26.08 11.20
C PRO A 156 18.36 -25.00 12.28
N LEU A 157 18.41 -25.38 13.54
CA LEU A 157 18.35 -24.46 14.69
C LEU A 157 19.63 -23.63 14.88
N ASP A 158 20.74 -24.04 14.27
CA ASP A 158 21.99 -23.30 14.32
C ASP A 158 22.66 -23.25 12.93
N GLY A 159 23.76 -22.50 12.83
CA GLY A 159 24.55 -22.46 11.60
C GLY A 159 23.92 -21.68 10.46
N SER A 160 24.30 -22.03 9.22
CA SER A 160 23.79 -21.39 8.02
C SER A 160 23.59 -22.39 6.89
N VAL A 161 22.62 -22.09 6.01
CA VAL A 161 22.27 -22.92 4.85
C VAL A 161 22.51 -22.13 3.57
N SER A 162 23.15 -22.77 2.61
CA SER A 162 23.28 -22.28 1.24
C SER A 162 22.43 -23.12 0.30
N PHE A 163 21.68 -22.46 -0.57
CA PHE A 163 20.78 -23.10 -1.52
C PHE A 163 21.30 -22.93 -2.95
N TYR A 164 21.19 -24.01 -3.73
CA TYR A 164 21.56 -24.10 -5.13
C TYR A 164 20.40 -24.68 -5.92
N ALA A 165 19.81 -23.88 -6.80
CA ALA A 165 18.60 -24.26 -7.51
C ALA A 165 18.81 -24.21 -9.03
N TYR A 166 18.04 -25.05 -9.73
CA TYR A 166 18.04 -25.10 -11.18
C TYR A 166 16.65 -25.45 -11.73
N ALA A 167 16.36 -25.03 -12.92
CA ALA A 167 15.20 -25.45 -13.69
C ALA A 167 15.56 -25.66 -15.17
N PRO A 168 14.82 -26.53 -15.88
CA PRO A 168 13.69 -27.35 -15.45
C PRO A 168 14.10 -28.53 -14.55
N TYR A 169 13.23 -28.93 -13.63
CA TYR A 169 13.51 -30.05 -12.72
C TYR A 169 13.46 -31.40 -13.43
N ASN A 170 14.39 -32.30 -13.04
CA ASN A 170 14.45 -33.69 -13.48
C ASN A 170 14.51 -33.91 -15.01
N GLU A 171 15.14 -32.99 -15.73
CA GLU A 171 15.30 -33.06 -17.18
C GLU A 171 16.47 -33.98 -17.53
N THR A 172 16.29 -34.83 -18.52
CA THR A 172 17.28 -35.88 -18.89
C THR A 172 18.62 -35.33 -19.40
N SER A 173 18.64 -34.11 -19.88
CA SER A 173 19.86 -33.38 -20.28
C SER A 173 20.66 -32.83 -19.09
N LEU A 174 20.14 -32.96 -17.88
CA LEU A 174 20.71 -32.43 -16.65
C LEU A 174 20.99 -33.52 -15.65
N SER A 175 22.11 -33.48 -14.97
CA SER A 175 22.42 -34.40 -13.88
C SER A 175 23.26 -33.76 -12.79
N LEU A 176 22.90 -34.02 -11.54
CA LEU A 176 23.68 -33.63 -10.37
C LEU A 176 24.58 -34.76 -9.92
N GLN A 177 25.71 -34.44 -9.29
CA GLN A 177 26.57 -35.43 -8.61
C GLN A 177 25.86 -35.94 -7.33
N GLY A 178 26.36 -37.04 -6.76
CA GLY A 178 25.90 -37.50 -5.46
C GLY A 178 26.11 -36.52 -4.32
N SER A 179 25.44 -36.70 -3.16
CA SER A 179 25.44 -35.74 -2.06
C SER A 179 26.82 -35.28 -1.58
N ASP A 180 27.73 -36.25 -1.37
CA ASP A 180 29.09 -35.98 -0.88
C ASP A 180 29.95 -35.23 -1.94
N ASP A 181 29.75 -35.59 -3.20
CA ASP A 181 30.44 -34.92 -4.32
C ASP A 181 29.87 -33.53 -4.56
N PHE A 182 28.56 -33.34 -4.39
CA PHE A 182 27.92 -32.01 -4.52
C PHE A 182 28.38 -31.05 -3.42
N VAL A 183 28.55 -31.50 -2.17
CA VAL A 183 29.12 -30.66 -1.10
C VAL A 183 30.50 -30.12 -1.50
N LYS A 184 31.31 -30.95 -2.16
CA LYS A 184 32.67 -30.56 -2.59
C LYS A 184 32.67 -29.68 -3.83
N ASN A 185 31.91 -30.05 -4.85
CA ASN A 185 32.02 -29.52 -6.21
C ASN A 185 30.87 -28.62 -6.65
N LYS A 186 29.67 -28.71 -6.02
CA LYS A 186 28.46 -27.89 -6.31
C LYS A 186 28.22 -27.69 -7.81
N THR A 187 28.21 -28.79 -8.57
CA THR A 187 28.10 -28.75 -10.02
C THR A 187 26.85 -29.44 -10.55
N ILE A 188 26.32 -28.93 -11.66
CA ILE A 188 25.29 -29.57 -12.48
C ILE A 188 25.87 -29.82 -13.87
N ARG A 189 25.77 -31.01 -14.37
CA ARG A 189 26.16 -31.39 -15.72
C ARG A 189 25.04 -31.11 -16.69
N TYR A 190 25.36 -30.45 -17.78
CA TYR A 190 24.52 -30.28 -18.96
C TYR A 190 25.05 -31.05 -20.12
N THR A 191 24.19 -31.80 -20.82
CA THR A 191 24.51 -32.46 -22.08
C THR A 191 23.45 -32.07 -23.11
N ALA A 192 23.81 -31.26 -24.07
CA ALA A 192 22.88 -30.77 -25.09
C ALA A 192 22.39 -31.91 -25.96
N ASN A 193 21.05 -32.08 -26.06
CA ASN A 193 20.45 -33.12 -26.87
C ASN A 193 20.83 -32.91 -28.35
N PRO A 194 21.17 -33.95 -29.12
CA PRO A 194 21.44 -33.84 -30.55
C PRO A 194 20.25 -33.25 -31.32
N ASP A 195 19.03 -33.54 -30.92
CA ASP A 195 17.82 -32.87 -31.42
C ASP A 195 17.62 -31.57 -30.63
N PHE A 196 17.94 -30.44 -31.26
CA PHE A 196 17.92 -29.13 -30.60
C PHE A 196 16.51 -28.75 -30.12
N SER A 197 15.43 -29.31 -30.76
CA SER A 197 14.07 -29.07 -30.29
C SER A 197 13.79 -29.69 -28.89
N LYS A 198 14.67 -30.54 -28.41
CA LYS A 198 14.61 -31.21 -27.09
C LYS A 198 15.64 -30.67 -26.08
N GLN A 199 16.36 -29.63 -26.43
CA GLN A 199 17.33 -29.02 -25.51
C GLN A 199 16.59 -28.11 -24.51
N PRO A 200 16.77 -28.34 -23.20
CA PRO A 200 16.20 -27.47 -22.20
C PRO A 200 16.99 -26.18 -22.05
N ASP A 201 16.32 -25.13 -21.67
CA ASP A 201 16.94 -23.90 -21.21
C ASP A 201 17.30 -24.05 -19.73
N LEU A 202 18.57 -24.22 -19.43
CA LEU A 202 19.04 -24.32 -18.04
C LEU A 202 19.10 -22.93 -17.40
N ILE A 203 18.26 -22.71 -16.40
CA ILE A 203 18.38 -21.56 -15.52
C ILE A 203 18.83 -21.98 -14.13
N VAL A 204 19.60 -21.12 -13.48
CA VAL A 204 20.22 -21.41 -12.18
C VAL A 204 20.07 -20.27 -11.21
N ALA A 205 19.98 -20.61 -9.92
CA ALA A 205 19.98 -19.64 -8.83
C ALA A 205 20.79 -20.14 -7.64
N LYS A 206 21.31 -19.23 -6.83
CA LYS A 206 21.94 -19.55 -5.54
C LYS A 206 21.59 -18.52 -4.47
N SER A 207 21.50 -18.98 -3.24
CA SER A 207 21.40 -18.11 -2.06
C SER A 207 22.34 -18.66 -0.98
N LYS A 208 23.23 -17.84 -0.43
CA LYS A 208 24.28 -18.27 0.50
C LYS A 208 24.05 -17.74 1.91
N ASN A 209 24.52 -18.51 2.89
CA ASN A 209 24.61 -18.12 4.29
C ASN A 209 23.29 -17.69 4.94
N ASN A 210 22.18 -18.37 4.59
CA ASN A 210 20.88 -18.12 5.21
C ASN A 210 20.87 -18.77 6.59
N ALA A 211 20.62 -17.99 7.63
CA ALA A 211 20.50 -18.47 9.00
C ALA A 211 19.05 -18.40 9.48
N PHE A 212 18.62 -19.39 10.25
CA PHE A 212 17.35 -19.37 10.94
C PHE A 212 17.45 -18.48 12.19
N THR A 213 16.61 -17.48 12.29
CA THR A 213 16.47 -16.61 13.45
C THR A 213 14.99 -16.31 13.71
N SER A 214 14.63 -15.85 14.89
CA SER A 214 13.25 -15.44 15.19
C SER A 214 12.71 -14.36 14.23
N SER A 215 13.59 -13.56 13.63
CA SER A 215 13.23 -12.54 12.64
C SER A 215 13.14 -13.09 11.21
N THR A 216 13.68 -14.28 10.93
CA THR A 216 13.65 -14.94 9.61
C THR A 216 12.73 -16.15 9.54
N ALA A 217 12.15 -16.55 10.66
CA ALA A 217 11.28 -17.73 10.78
C ALA A 217 10.13 -17.77 9.77
N ASN A 218 9.68 -16.62 9.27
CA ASN A 218 8.58 -16.53 8.29
C ASN A 218 9.02 -15.86 6.98
N LYS A 219 10.33 -15.75 6.72
CA LYS A 219 10.82 -15.16 5.47
C LYS A 219 11.23 -16.24 4.50
N ALA A 220 10.61 -16.24 3.33
CA ALA A 220 11.02 -17.09 2.24
C ALA A 220 12.41 -16.71 1.72
N VAL A 221 13.22 -17.72 1.36
CA VAL A 221 14.51 -17.52 0.71
C VAL A 221 14.29 -17.03 -0.72
N SER A 222 14.87 -15.90 -1.08
CA SER A 222 14.78 -15.37 -2.43
C SER A 222 15.78 -16.06 -3.35
N LEU A 223 15.27 -16.69 -4.41
CA LEU A 223 16.03 -17.31 -5.48
C LEU A 223 15.84 -16.50 -6.77
N SER A 224 16.90 -15.82 -7.22
CA SER A 224 16.92 -15.07 -8.47
C SER A 224 17.59 -15.92 -9.54
N PHE A 225 16.78 -16.51 -10.40
CA PHE A 225 17.24 -17.38 -11.49
C PHE A 225 17.82 -16.55 -12.64
N ARG A 226 18.78 -17.13 -13.36
CA ARG A 226 19.37 -16.57 -14.57
C ARG A 226 19.67 -17.69 -15.56
N HIS A 227 19.67 -17.37 -16.85
CA HIS A 227 20.06 -18.31 -17.89
C HIS A 227 21.53 -18.66 -17.79
N ALA A 228 21.86 -19.95 -17.76
CA ALA A 228 23.22 -20.45 -17.73
C ALA A 228 23.77 -20.77 -19.13
N LEU A 229 22.90 -20.81 -20.14
CA LEU A 229 23.23 -21.16 -21.52
C LEU A 229 23.21 -19.93 -22.43
N THR A 230 23.61 -20.10 -23.70
CA THR A 230 23.46 -19.17 -24.81
C THR A 230 22.44 -19.74 -25.79
N ALA A 231 21.47 -18.95 -26.22
CA ALA A 231 20.51 -19.34 -27.26
C ALA A 231 21.01 -18.92 -28.64
N ILE A 232 21.01 -19.84 -29.61
CA ILE A 232 21.48 -19.62 -30.98
C ILE A 232 20.34 -19.88 -31.97
N THR A 233 20.09 -18.91 -32.84
CA THR A 233 19.10 -18.99 -33.91
C THR A 233 19.70 -18.57 -35.24
N PHE A 234 18.98 -18.83 -36.34
CA PHE A 234 19.44 -18.50 -37.70
C PHE A 234 18.31 -17.78 -38.48
N SER A 235 18.71 -16.81 -39.29
CA SER A 235 17.76 -16.08 -40.16
C SER A 235 18.43 -15.70 -41.50
N ILE A 236 17.62 -15.23 -42.42
CA ILE A 236 18.07 -14.65 -43.71
C ILE A 236 17.66 -13.19 -43.79
N SER A 237 18.50 -12.40 -44.41
CA SER A 237 18.24 -11.01 -44.75
C SER A 237 17.46 -10.85 -46.03
N ALA A 238 16.74 -9.73 -46.20
CA ALA A 238 15.96 -9.41 -47.41
C ALA A 238 16.77 -9.28 -48.68
N ASP A 239 18.09 -9.06 -48.59
CA ASP A 239 19.01 -8.96 -49.71
C ASP A 239 19.65 -10.29 -50.10
N MET A 240 19.27 -11.38 -49.40
CA MET A 240 19.76 -12.69 -49.73
C MET A 240 19.35 -13.12 -51.15
N ILE A 241 20.28 -13.82 -51.85
CA ILE A 241 19.96 -14.40 -53.16
C ILE A 241 18.82 -15.41 -53.03
N PRO A 242 17.84 -15.39 -53.95
CA PRO A 242 16.75 -16.36 -53.96
C PRO A 242 17.26 -17.81 -54.05
N GLY A 243 16.59 -18.73 -53.38
CA GLY A 243 17.01 -20.13 -53.36
C GLY A 243 16.36 -20.97 -52.29
N LYS A 244 17.11 -21.94 -51.74
CA LYS A 244 16.66 -22.78 -50.61
C LYS A 244 17.80 -23.07 -49.65
N VAL A 245 17.62 -22.80 -48.33
CA VAL A 245 18.54 -23.29 -47.28
C VAL A 245 18.07 -24.67 -46.88
N LYS A 246 18.77 -25.74 -47.28
CA LYS A 246 18.37 -27.12 -47.01
C LYS A 246 18.72 -27.59 -45.63
N SER A 247 19.87 -27.22 -45.13
CA SER A 247 20.34 -27.56 -43.78
C SER A 247 21.38 -26.58 -43.27
N ILE A 248 21.44 -26.44 -41.97
CA ILE A 248 22.46 -25.66 -41.23
C ILE A 248 23.11 -26.63 -40.24
N THR A 249 24.45 -26.71 -40.27
CA THR A 249 25.23 -27.60 -39.38
C THR A 249 26.13 -26.75 -38.52
N VAL A 250 25.99 -26.83 -37.23
CA VAL A 250 26.86 -26.23 -36.21
C VAL A 250 27.76 -27.34 -35.66
N SER A 251 29.04 -27.26 -35.88
CA SER A 251 29.98 -28.34 -35.54
C SER A 251 31.19 -27.84 -34.76
N GLY A 252 31.78 -28.75 -33.99
CA GLY A 252 32.97 -28.48 -33.20
C GLY A 252 32.74 -27.59 -31.97
N VAL A 253 31.47 -27.48 -31.51
CA VAL A 253 31.10 -26.67 -30.34
C VAL A 253 30.98 -27.53 -29.09
N TYR A 254 31.31 -27.02 -27.92
CA TYR A 254 31.12 -27.77 -26.66
C TYR A 254 29.63 -27.96 -26.37
N GLY A 255 29.19 -29.21 -26.44
CA GLY A 255 27.80 -29.60 -26.18
C GLY A 255 27.59 -30.25 -24.81
N GLN A 256 28.70 -30.53 -24.08
CA GLN A 256 28.67 -31.08 -22.74
C GLN A 256 29.58 -30.29 -21.81
N GLY A 257 29.17 -30.11 -20.56
CA GLY A 257 29.98 -29.44 -19.52
C GLY A 257 29.34 -29.49 -18.15
N ASP A 258 30.12 -29.15 -17.14
CA ASP A 258 29.74 -29.01 -15.76
C ASP A 258 29.68 -27.53 -15.37
N TYR A 259 28.49 -27.07 -14.96
CA TYR A 259 28.31 -25.71 -14.42
C TYR A 259 28.55 -25.73 -12.92
N ASP A 260 29.47 -24.93 -12.44
CA ASP A 260 29.78 -24.75 -11.02
C ASP A 260 28.97 -23.58 -10.44
N PHE A 261 28.04 -23.88 -9.53
CA PHE A 261 27.22 -22.85 -8.84
C PHE A 261 28.07 -21.89 -7.98
N SER A 262 29.23 -22.31 -7.51
CA SER A 262 30.07 -21.49 -6.64
C SER A 262 30.81 -20.41 -7.42
N THR A 263 31.46 -20.78 -8.51
CA THR A 263 32.26 -19.89 -9.38
C THR A 263 31.44 -19.31 -10.53
N GLU A 264 30.28 -19.90 -10.82
CA GLU A 264 29.39 -19.56 -11.95
C GLU A 264 30.06 -19.73 -13.31
N LYS A 265 30.98 -20.70 -13.41
CA LYS A 265 31.73 -21.01 -14.60
C LYS A 265 31.44 -22.39 -15.12
N TRP A 266 31.67 -22.58 -16.41
CA TRP A 266 31.59 -23.85 -17.09
C TRP A 266 32.95 -24.53 -17.17
N LYS A 267 32.97 -25.82 -16.87
CA LYS A 267 34.07 -26.73 -17.24
C LYS A 267 33.61 -27.53 -18.45
N TYR A 268 34.30 -27.33 -19.56
CA TYR A 268 33.92 -27.92 -20.84
C TYR A 268 34.22 -29.43 -20.88
N GLY A 269 33.31 -30.16 -21.51
CA GLY A 269 33.43 -31.58 -21.83
C GLY A 269 33.67 -31.82 -23.33
N ALA A 270 32.91 -32.73 -23.94
CA ALA A 270 33.02 -33.08 -25.34
C ALA A 270 32.45 -32.04 -26.30
N THR A 271 33.03 -31.91 -27.48
CA THR A 271 32.46 -31.15 -28.59
C THR A 271 31.41 -32.00 -29.33
N SER A 272 30.44 -31.32 -29.96
CA SER A 272 29.33 -31.96 -30.66
C SER A 272 29.04 -31.26 -32.00
N THR A 273 28.17 -31.90 -32.78
CA THR A 273 27.63 -31.39 -34.05
C THR A 273 26.11 -31.41 -33.98
N TYR A 274 25.49 -30.35 -34.45
CA TYR A 274 24.05 -30.19 -34.51
C TYR A 274 23.58 -29.85 -35.92
N VAL A 275 22.51 -30.48 -36.38
CA VAL A 275 21.96 -30.24 -37.71
C VAL A 275 20.54 -29.68 -37.55
N ILE A 276 20.30 -28.50 -38.13
CA ILE A 276 19.04 -27.79 -38.17
C ILE A 276 18.50 -27.86 -39.59
N THR A 277 17.30 -28.39 -39.77
CA THR A 277 16.58 -28.40 -41.05
C THR A 277 15.46 -27.37 -40.95
N PRO A 278 15.51 -26.25 -41.72
CA PRO A 278 14.46 -25.25 -41.71
C PRO A 278 13.11 -25.85 -42.15
N LYS A 279 12.03 -25.57 -41.46
CA LYS A 279 10.68 -26.00 -41.86
C LYS A 279 10.27 -25.42 -43.23
N ASP A 280 10.61 -24.18 -43.47
CA ASP A 280 10.47 -23.51 -44.77
C ASP A 280 11.87 -23.13 -45.27
N PRO A 281 12.45 -23.97 -46.16
CA PRO A 281 13.79 -23.73 -46.70
C PRO A 281 13.85 -22.63 -47.77
N SER A 282 12.68 -22.16 -48.29
CA SER A 282 12.63 -21.22 -49.41
C SER A 282 13.16 -19.86 -49.05
N VAL A 283 13.93 -19.26 -49.95
CA VAL A 283 14.45 -17.88 -49.89
C VAL A 283 13.91 -17.12 -51.08
N LYS A 284 13.08 -16.09 -50.83
CA LYS A 284 12.50 -15.23 -51.85
C LYS A 284 13.23 -13.88 -51.86
N ALA A 285 13.30 -13.27 -53.03
CA ALA A 285 13.86 -11.93 -53.17
C ALA A 285 13.10 -10.91 -52.32
N GLY A 286 13.83 -10.12 -51.53
CA GLY A 286 13.23 -9.06 -50.71
C GLY A 286 12.58 -9.55 -49.39
N GLU A 287 12.60 -10.87 -49.10
CA GLU A 287 12.04 -11.44 -47.88
C GLU A 287 13.15 -11.67 -46.83
N SER A 288 12.96 -11.14 -45.63
CA SER A 288 13.72 -11.56 -44.46
C SER A 288 12.88 -12.51 -43.61
N LYS A 289 13.48 -13.58 -43.11
CA LYS A 289 12.78 -14.53 -42.23
C LYS A 289 13.71 -15.34 -41.34
N ALA A 290 13.16 -15.84 -40.25
CA ALA A 290 13.84 -16.81 -39.41
C ALA A 290 13.92 -18.18 -40.09
N LEU A 291 15.06 -18.85 -39.97
CA LEU A 291 15.28 -20.22 -40.44
C LEU A 291 15.08 -21.25 -39.32
N THR A 292 15.20 -20.82 -38.08
CA THR A 292 14.82 -21.57 -36.88
C THR A 292 13.41 -21.19 -36.47
N ASP A 293 12.68 -22.09 -35.88
CA ASP A 293 11.33 -21.80 -35.37
C ASP A 293 11.37 -20.68 -34.33
N LYS A 294 10.33 -19.86 -34.34
CA LYS A 294 10.19 -18.69 -33.48
C LYS A 294 10.45 -18.95 -31.99
N ASN A 295 10.14 -20.17 -31.54
CA ASN A 295 10.24 -20.60 -30.16
C ASN A 295 11.30 -21.70 -29.93
N SER A 296 12.20 -21.92 -30.89
CA SER A 296 13.23 -22.94 -30.78
C SER A 296 14.59 -22.34 -31.06
N ALA A 297 15.50 -22.52 -30.12
CA ALA A 297 16.91 -22.13 -30.27
C ALA A 297 17.81 -23.32 -29.94
N LEU A 298 18.99 -23.35 -30.53
CA LEU A 298 20.05 -24.24 -30.10
C LEU A 298 20.60 -23.73 -28.76
N MET A 299 20.36 -24.46 -27.67
CA MET A 299 20.78 -24.11 -26.32
C MET A 299 22.21 -24.62 -26.07
N MET A 300 23.17 -23.71 -26.03
CA MET A 300 24.59 -24.05 -26.02
C MET A 300 25.29 -23.55 -24.77
N ILE A 301 26.30 -24.26 -24.36
CA ILE A 301 27.23 -23.84 -23.32
C ILE A 301 27.99 -22.58 -23.76
N PRO A 302 28.04 -21.52 -22.93
CA PRO A 302 28.87 -20.35 -23.20
C PRO A 302 30.33 -20.75 -23.47
N GLN A 303 30.88 -20.26 -24.56
CA GLN A 303 32.25 -20.65 -24.97
C GLN A 303 32.91 -19.63 -25.89
N ASP A 304 34.23 -19.61 -25.86
CA ASP A 304 35.02 -18.73 -26.71
C ASP A 304 35.48 -19.44 -27.98
N PHE A 305 35.64 -18.68 -29.07
CA PHE A 305 36.07 -19.14 -30.37
C PHE A 305 37.33 -18.40 -30.82
N GLY A 306 38.33 -19.13 -31.31
CA GLY A 306 39.56 -18.53 -31.83
C GLY A 306 40.78 -19.40 -31.61
N PRO A 307 41.98 -18.94 -31.97
CA PRO A 307 43.23 -19.75 -32.00
C PRO A 307 43.65 -20.29 -30.61
N LYS A 308 43.25 -19.60 -29.54
CA LYS A 308 43.58 -19.97 -28.15
C LYS A 308 42.40 -20.65 -27.40
N ALA A 309 41.32 -20.88 -28.10
CA ALA A 309 40.08 -21.45 -27.53
C ALA A 309 39.52 -22.55 -28.46
N ASN A 310 38.25 -22.52 -28.83
CA ASN A 310 37.64 -23.50 -29.73
C ASN A 310 37.83 -23.09 -31.22
N ALA A 311 39.01 -23.37 -31.81
CA ALA A 311 39.37 -22.93 -33.17
C ALA A 311 38.62 -23.71 -34.28
N ASN A 312 38.06 -24.90 -33.97
CA ASN A 312 37.47 -25.80 -34.99
C ASN A 312 35.95 -25.60 -35.12
N ALA A 313 35.39 -24.72 -34.30
CA ALA A 313 33.93 -24.44 -34.32
C ALA A 313 33.53 -23.73 -35.62
N LYS A 314 32.51 -24.23 -36.29
CA LYS A 314 32.03 -23.67 -37.57
C LYS A 314 30.53 -23.88 -37.77
N VAL A 315 29.98 -23.00 -38.56
CA VAL A 315 28.63 -23.14 -39.16
C VAL A 315 28.77 -23.44 -40.63
N SER A 316 28.13 -24.51 -41.09
CA SER A 316 28.05 -24.87 -42.51
C SER A 316 26.61 -24.89 -42.96
N MET A 317 26.32 -24.36 -44.13
CA MET A 317 24.95 -24.34 -44.71
C MET A 317 24.94 -24.98 -46.07
N VAL A 318 23.98 -25.82 -46.32
CA VAL A 318 23.68 -26.35 -47.65
C VAL A 318 22.62 -25.47 -48.31
N PHE A 319 23.02 -24.79 -49.37
CA PHE A 319 22.19 -23.81 -50.06
C PHE A 319 22.01 -24.18 -51.56
N TYR A 320 20.79 -24.09 -52.02
CA TYR A 320 20.46 -24.25 -53.47
C TYR A 320 20.03 -22.89 -54.04
N ASP A 321 20.78 -22.34 -54.98
CA ASP A 321 20.55 -21.02 -55.58
C ASP A 321 19.76 -21.04 -56.90
N GLY A 322 19.11 -22.16 -57.22
CA GLY A 322 18.32 -22.28 -58.46
C GLY A 322 19.19 -22.39 -59.73
N ASN A 323 20.49 -22.72 -59.60
CA ASN A 323 21.40 -22.82 -60.69
C ASN A 323 20.96 -23.89 -61.74
N LYS A 324 21.48 -23.76 -62.97
CA LYS A 324 21.13 -24.66 -64.08
C LYS A 324 21.51 -26.12 -63.84
N ASP A 325 22.59 -26.33 -63.08
CA ASP A 325 23.12 -27.64 -62.73
C ASP A 325 22.38 -28.38 -61.64
N LYS A 326 21.41 -27.73 -61.03
CA LYS A 326 20.60 -28.26 -59.90
C LYS A 326 21.43 -28.80 -58.76
N LYS A 327 22.66 -28.32 -58.54
CA LYS A 327 23.54 -28.76 -57.47
C LYS A 327 23.41 -27.92 -56.24
N ASP A 328 23.48 -28.60 -55.11
CA ASP A 328 23.56 -27.93 -53.79
C ASP A 328 24.96 -27.41 -53.59
N LYS A 329 25.07 -26.23 -53.00
CA LYS A 329 26.37 -25.62 -52.63
C LYS A 329 26.48 -25.57 -51.13
N THR A 330 27.67 -25.92 -50.59
CA THR A 330 27.94 -25.81 -49.14
C THR A 330 28.76 -24.56 -48.88
N VAL A 331 28.30 -23.75 -47.97
CA VAL A 331 29.06 -22.62 -47.42
C VAL A 331 29.46 -22.88 -45.98
N SER A 332 30.64 -22.50 -45.59
CA SER A 332 31.14 -22.71 -44.23
C SER A 332 31.72 -21.44 -43.67
N PHE A 333 31.45 -21.16 -42.42
CA PHE A 333 31.87 -19.98 -41.66
C PHE A 333 32.56 -20.44 -40.37
N SER A 334 33.80 -20.07 -40.13
CA SER A 334 34.42 -20.33 -38.81
C SER A 334 33.84 -19.42 -37.75
N LEU A 335 33.43 -19.97 -36.65
CA LEU A 335 32.92 -19.16 -35.49
C LEU A 335 34.12 -18.38 -34.89
N LYS A 336 33.85 -17.15 -34.53
CA LYS A 336 34.80 -16.24 -33.85
C LYS A 336 34.06 -15.50 -32.74
N GLY A 337 34.82 -15.00 -31.75
CA GLY A 337 34.32 -14.29 -30.61
C GLY A 337 33.85 -15.24 -29.51
N SER A 338 32.78 -14.92 -28.82
CA SER A 338 32.28 -15.73 -27.71
C SER A 338 30.77 -15.87 -27.71
N TRP A 339 30.26 -16.96 -27.14
CA TRP A 339 28.89 -17.13 -26.69
C TRP A 339 28.87 -16.91 -25.18
N GLU A 340 28.04 -15.99 -24.70
CA GLU A 340 27.93 -15.65 -23.30
C GLU A 340 26.59 -16.14 -22.71
N ALA A 341 26.62 -16.46 -21.41
CA ALA A 341 25.41 -16.90 -20.69
C ALA A 341 24.31 -15.82 -20.70
N GLY A 342 23.06 -16.26 -20.93
CA GLY A 342 21.90 -15.38 -20.98
C GLY A 342 21.80 -14.54 -22.25
N LYS A 343 22.65 -14.78 -23.26
CA LYS A 343 22.60 -14.09 -24.53
C LYS A 343 21.87 -14.90 -25.59
N HIS A 344 21.06 -14.20 -26.39
CA HIS A 344 20.46 -14.75 -27.60
C HIS A 344 21.17 -14.20 -28.84
N ILE A 345 21.77 -15.08 -29.63
CA ILE A 345 22.52 -14.73 -30.82
C ILE A 345 21.82 -15.27 -32.05
N THR A 346 21.45 -14.37 -32.95
CA THR A 346 20.94 -14.73 -34.28
C THR A 346 22.04 -14.59 -35.31
N TYR A 347 22.31 -15.68 -36.03
CA TYR A 347 23.21 -15.64 -37.19
C TYR A 347 22.41 -15.34 -38.45
N VAL A 348 22.64 -14.14 -39.03
CA VAL A 348 21.93 -13.67 -40.23
C VAL A 348 22.73 -13.92 -41.46
N LEU A 349 22.17 -14.70 -42.41
CA LEU A 349 22.76 -14.92 -43.73
C LEU A 349 22.30 -13.80 -44.66
N SER A 350 23.28 -13.12 -45.34
CA SER A 350 23.05 -11.98 -46.23
C SER A 350 23.97 -12.07 -47.45
N SER A 351 23.58 -11.50 -48.60
CA SER A 351 24.45 -11.34 -49.76
C SER A 351 25.18 -9.98 -49.84
N SER A 352 24.97 -9.14 -48.85
CA SER A 352 25.72 -7.87 -48.69
C SER A 352 26.13 -7.60 -47.27
N LYS A 353 27.13 -6.73 -47.08
CA LYS A 353 27.54 -6.22 -45.75
C LYS A 353 26.49 -5.29 -45.13
N ILE A 354 25.68 -4.67 -45.97
CA ILE A 354 24.73 -3.62 -45.60
C ILE A 354 23.34 -3.95 -46.22
N THR A 355 22.31 -4.06 -45.41
CA THR A 355 20.94 -4.33 -45.84
C THR A 355 20.04 -3.09 -45.70
N THR A 356 18.79 -3.11 -46.16
CA THR A 356 17.84 -2.04 -45.95
C THR A 356 17.39 -2.06 -44.47
N LEU A 357 17.48 -0.89 -43.79
CA LEU A 357 17.05 -0.76 -42.42
C LEU A 357 15.51 -0.91 -42.31
N LYS A 358 15.08 -1.75 -41.43
CA LYS A 358 13.66 -1.89 -41.05
C LYS A 358 13.48 -1.52 -39.59
N MET A 359 12.34 -0.92 -39.29
CA MET A 359 11.97 -0.57 -37.92
C MET A 359 11.17 -1.70 -37.28
N GLY A 360 11.61 -2.15 -36.11
CA GLY A 360 10.85 -3.00 -35.22
C GLY A 360 10.07 -2.17 -34.16
N SER A 361 10.05 -2.61 -32.94
CA SER A 361 9.29 -1.95 -31.87
C SER A 361 10.11 -0.94 -31.08
N LEU A 362 9.47 0.13 -30.58
CA LEU A 362 9.94 0.93 -29.49
C LEU A 362 9.22 0.46 -28.22
N ALA A 363 9.92 -0.31 -27.37
CA ALA A 363 9.31 -0.82 -26.13
C ALA A 363 9.25 0.28 -25.08
N TYR A 364 8.12 0.36 -24.42
CA TYR A 364 7.90 1.32 -23.34
C TYR A 364 8.92 1.21 -22.22
N PRO A 365 9.36 2.35 -21.62
CA PRO A 365 10.15 2.30 -20.42
C PRO A 365 9.39 1.60 -19.29
N THR A 366 10.09 0.86 -18.47
CA THR A 366 9.50 0.12 -17.35
C THR A 366 9.90 0.66 -15.98
N GLY A 367 10.84 1.60 -15.93
CA GLY A 367 11.38 2.12 -14.68
C GLY A 367 10.36 2.76 -13.73
N TRP A 368 9.26 3.27 -14.28
CA TRP A 368 8.19 3.89 -13.50
C TRP A 368 6.93 3.03 -13.32
N ASN A 369 6.96 1.77 -13.74
CA ASN A 369 5.80 0.86 -13.69
C ASN A 369 5.31 0.57 -12.26
N SER A 370 6.14 0.75 -11.26
CA SER A 370 5.75 0.60 -9.84
C SER A 370 4.80 1.68 -9.34
N VAL A 371 4.63 2.77 -10.10
CA VAL A 371 3.78 3.89 -9.71
C VAL A 371 2.38 3.68 -10.29
N ASN A 372 1.40 3.56 -9.39
CA ASN A 372 0.00 3.43 -9.79
C ASN A 372 -0.56 4.82 -10.16
N THR A 373 -0.81 5.05 -11.43
CA THR A 373 -1.36 6.30 -11.97
C THR A 373 -2.87 6.23 -12.26
N GLY A 374 -3.57 5.25 -11.69
CA GLY A 374 -5.01 5.04 -11.90
C GLY A 374 -5.31 4.06 -13.05
N ALA A 375 -6.58 3.98 -13.46
CA ALA A 375 -7.13 2.91 -14.31
C ALA A 375 -6.47 2.70 -15.69
N LYS A 376 -5.58 3.56 -16.11
CA LYS A 376 -4.89 3.44 -17.40
C LYS A 376 -3.36 3.38 -17.33
N ASN A 377 -2.74 3.34 -16.15
CA ASN A 377 -1.28 3.14 -15.93
C ASN A 377 -0.39 3.84 -16.96
N GLN A 378 -0.61 5.14 -17.20
CA GLN A 378 -0.04 5.79 -18.36
C GLN A 378 0.90 6.92 -17.99
N ILE A 379 1.97 6.56 -17.28
CA ILE A 379 3.17 7.36 -17.32
C ILE A 379 3.88 6.93 -18.60
N ARG A 380 3.64 7.68 -19.59
CA ARG A 380 3.97 7.62 -20.99
C ARG A 380 4.21 6.26 -21.64
N LYS A 381 3.32 5.91 -22.51
CA LYS A 381 3.52 5.03 -23.65
C LYS A 381 4.17 5.81 -24.79
N ALA A 382 4.94 5.13 -25.60
CA ALA A 382 5.56 5.74 -26.77
C ALA A 382 4.52 6.33 -27.77
N TYR A 383 3.28 5.87 -27.77
CA TYR A 383 2.11 6.47 -28.41
C TYR A 383 0.87 5.66 -28.05
N ASP A 384 -0.19 6.35 -27.70
CA ASP A 384 -1.51 5.74 -27.57
C ASP A 384 -2.46 6.33 -28.62
N PRO A 385 -2.75 5.62 -29.73
CA PRO A 385 -3.62 6.11 -30.77
C PRO A 385 -5.07 6.33 -30.28
N SER A 386 -5.41 5.82 -29.10
CA SER A 386 -6.72 6.05 -28.49
C SER A 386 -6.79 7.32 -27.65
N ASP A 387 -5.65 7.99 -27.41
CA ASP A 387 -5.61 9.28 -26.69
C ASP A 387 -5.56 10.43 -27.70
N PRO A 388 -6.69 11.13 -27.96
CA PRO A 388 -6.71 12.28 -28.85
C PRO A 388 -5.88 13.46 -28.35
N ASN A 389 -5.43 13.43 -27.10
CA ASN A 389 -4.62 14.49 -26.47
C ASN A 389 -3.10 14.20 -26.54
N ASP A 390 -2.68 13.05 -27.06
CA ASP A 390 -1.27 12.77 -27.33
C ASP A 390 -0.96 12.86 -28.85
N PRO A 391 -0.72 14.07 -29.38
CA PRO A 391 -0.44 14.25 -30.80
C PRO A 391 0.93 13.75 -31.22
N ASN A 392 1.76 13.24 -30.29
CA ASN A 392 3.15 12.92 -30.56
C ASN A 392 3.30 11.47 -31.01
N THR A 393 3.10 11.26 -32.30
CA THR A 393 3.18 9.96 -32.98
C THR A 393 4.59 9.68 -33.52
N SER A 394 5.59 10.45 -33.10
CA SER A 394 6.90 10.45 -33.74
C SER A 394 8.07 10.37 -32.74
N ALA A 395 9.11 9.66 -33.15
CA ALA A 395 10.39 9.57 -32.46
C ALA A 395 11.53 10.03 -33.39
N GLY A 396 12.68 10.39 -32.84
CA GLY A 396 13.84 10.80 -33.63
C GLY A 396 14.93 9.74 -33.63
N LEU A 397 15.34 9.28 -34.80
CA LEU A 397 16.38 8.27 -34.99
C LEU A 397 17.70 8.93 -35.36
N PHE A 398 18.80 8.39 -34.80
CA PHE A 398 20.20 8.70 -35.13
C PHE A 398 20.89 7.42 -35.55
N VAL A 399 21.76 7.56 -36.56
CA VAL A 399 22.57 6.44 -37.11
C VAL A 399 24.03 6.81 -37.07
N VAL A 400 24.82 5.98 -36.43
CA VAL A 400 26.29 6.13 -36.33
C VAL A 400 26.95 4.95 -37.02
N ASN A 401 27.84 5.20 -37.97
CA ASN A 401 28.50 4.18 -38.75
C ASN A 401 29.67 3.49 -37.97
N GLU A 402 30.31 2.52 -38.58
CA GLU A 402 31.47 1.79 -38.03
C GLU A 402 32.67 2.68 -37.66
N GLU A 403 32.83 3.81 -38.36
CA GLU A 403 33.89 4.81 -38.12
C GLU A 403 33.49 5.80 -37.02
N LYS A 404 32.41 5.55 -36.32
CA LYS A 404 31.81 6.40 -35.26
C LYS A 404 31.33 7.77 -35.73
N LYS A 405 31.04 7.91 -36.99
CA LYS A 405 30.49 9.14 -37.53
C LYS A 405 28.98 9.10 -37.58
N VAL A 406 28.33 10.14 -37.10
CA VAL A 406 26.86 10.33 -37.20
C VAL A 406 26.51 10.53 -38.68
N ILE A 407 26.01 9.51 -39.34
CA ILE A 407 25.68 9.54 -40.78
C ILE A 407 24.27 10.05 -41.04
N ASP A 408 23.35 9.87 -40.07
CA ASP A 408 22.02 10.44 -40.08
C ASP A 408 21.60 10.84 -38.67
N ALA A 409 20.93 12.01 -38.57
CA ALA A 409 20.52 12.61 -37.30
C ALA A 409 19.08 13.08 -37.41
N ASN A 410 18.31 12.87 -36.31
CA ASN A 410 16.93 13.32 -36.15
C ASN A 410 15.99 12.87 -37.27
N VAL A 411 16.17 11.64 -37.78
CA VAL A 411 15.24 11.06 -38.76
C VAL A 411 13.91 10.76 -38.07
N GLN A 412 12.84 11.34 -38.57
CA GLN A 412 11.52 11.18 -37.98
C GLN A 412 10.99 9.76 -38.24
N LEU A 413 10.79 9.02 -37.15
CA LEU A 413 9.99 7.79 -37.14
C LEU A 413 8.55 8.13 -36.86
N THR A 414 7.63 7.49 -37.55
CA THR A 414 6.17 7.65 -37.35
C THR A 414 5.53 6.33 -36.89
N TYR A 415 4.59 6.44 -35.97
CA TYR A 415 3.78 5.30 -35.52
C TYR A 415 2.38 5.41 -36.11
N ASP A 416 1.91 4.37 -36.77
CA ASP A 416 0.61 4.31 -37.46
C ASP A 416 -0.51 3.69 -36.60
N GLY A 417 -0.24 3.44 -35.33
CA GLY A 417 -1.14 2.73 -34.40
C GLY A 417 -0.81 1.25 -34.26
N THR A 418 0.04 0.69 -35.15
CA THR A 418 0.43 -0.72 -35.15
C THR A 418 1.94 -0.91 -35.17
N SER A 419 2.63 -0.10 -35.98
CA SER A 419 4.07 -0.23 -36.24
C SER A 419 4.76 1.12 -36.35
N TRP A 420 6.06 1.11 -36.10
CA TRP A 420 6.95 2.24 -36.35
C TRP A 420 7.51 2.15 -37.76
N SER A 421 7.57 3.26 -38.45
CA SER A 421 8.08 3.31 -39.83
C SER A 421 9.06 4.47 -40.05
N LEU A 422 9.99 4.24 -40.94
CA LEU A 422 10.85 5.27 -41.52
C LEU A 422 10.05 6.09 -42.57
N PRO A 423 10.49 7.32 -42.91
CA PRO A 423 9.96 8.05 -44.06
C PRO A 423 9.98 7.19 -45.31
N ALA A 424 8.93 7.28 -46.15
CA ALA A 424 8.76 6.45 -47.34
C ALA A 424 9.91 6.57 -48.36
N ASP A 425 10.59 7.71 -48.36
CA ASP A 425 11.76 8.01 -49.20
C ASP A 425 13.11 7.72 -48.54
N SER A 426 13.09 7.11 -47.36
CA SER A 426 14.28 6.82 -46.59
C SER A 426 15.21 5.87 -47.30
N LYS A 427 16.47 6.31 -47.47
CA LYS A 427 17.55 5.52 -48.07
C LYS A 427 18.46 4.89 -47.03
N LEU A 428 18.02 4.91 -45.78
CA LEU A 428 18.82 4.34 -44.68
C LEU A 428 19.07 2.86 -44.87
N LYS A 429 20.32 2.51 -44.71
CA LYS A 429 20.80 1.13 -44.79
C LYS A 429 21.07 0.58 -43.41
N PHE A 430 20.80 -0.69 -43.25
CA PHE A 430 21.15 -1.45 -42.08
C PHE A 430 22.58 -2.00 -42.23
N SER A 431 23.35 -1.88 -41.18
CA SER A 431 24.59 -2.63 -40.98
C SER A 431 24.65 -3.08 -39.53
N PRO A 432 25.05 -4.34 -39.26
CA PRO A 432 25.26 -4.81 -37.88
C PRO A 432 26.44 -4.09 -37.18
N GLN A 433 27.22 -3.33 -37.91
CA GLN A 433 28.33 -2.53 -37.40
C GLN A 433 27.95 -1.09 -37.05
N TYR A 434 26.71 -0.68 -37.39
CA TYR A 434 26.19 0.63 -37.05
C TYR A 434 25.56 0.62 -35.68
N ASN A 435 25.57 1.77 -35.01
CA ASN A 435 24.83 2.01 -33.80
C ASN A 435 23.61 2.87 -34.14
N TYR A 436 22.49 2.47 -33.60
CA TYR A 436 21.21 3.17 -33.80
C TYR A 436 20.69 3.65 -32.47
N PHE A 437 20.35 4.94 -32.39
CA PHE A 437 19.83 5.57 -31.20
C PHE A 437 18.49 6.21 -31.51
N VAL A 438 17.59 6.18 -30.56
CA VAL A 438 16.27 6.80 -30.70
C VAL A 438 15.95 7.63 -29.47
N TYR A 439 15.22 8.70 -29.66
CA TYR A 439 14.65 9.47 -28.56
C TYR A 439 13.17 9.76 -28.83
N TYR A 440 12.44 10.02 -27.76
CA TYR A 440 11.04 10.37 -27.77
C TYR A 440 10.76 11.39 -26.64
N PRO A 441 9.94 12.43 -26.83
CA PRO A 441 9.16 12.79 -28.01
C PRO A 441 9.97 13.50 -29.08
N TYR A 442 9.61 13.28 -30.35
CA TYR A 442 10.27 13.90 -31.49
C TYR A 442 10.24 15.43 -31.43
N GLN A 443 11.39 16.02 -31.74
CA GLN A 443 11.56 17.47 -31.84
C GLN A 443 11.82 17.84 -33.32
N LYS A 444 10.86 18.51 -33.96
CA LYS A 444 10.94 18.85 -35.41
C LYS A 444 12.19 19.69 -35.76
N GLY A 445 12.63 20.54 -34.86
CA GLY A 445 13.85 21.37 -35.02
C GLY A 445 15.15 20.67 -34.63
N GLY A 446 15.12 19.37 -34.33
CA GLY A 446 16.22 18.61 -33.73
C GLY A 446 16.15 18.60 -32.21
N LEU A 447 16.71 17.55 -31.59
CA LEU A 447 16.87 17.48 -30.15
C LEU A 447 18.03 18.38 -29.71
N PRO A 448 17.79 19.46 -28.96
CA PRO A 448 18.85 20.37 -28.55
C PRO A 448 19.96 19.64 -27.77
N GLY A 449 21.20 19.86 -28.15
CA GLY A 449 22.33 19.20 -27.53
C GLY A 449 22.66 17.80 -28.07
N ALA A 450 21.82 17.22 -28.95
CA ALA A 450 22.13 15.94 -29.58
C ALA A 450 23.21 16.11 -30.67
N PRO A 451 24.03 15.06 -30.94
CA PRO A 451 25.05 15.13 -31.99
C PRO A 451 24.47 15.45 -33.39
N ALA A 452 25.07 16.38 -34.11
CA ALA A 452 24.64 16.73 -35.47
C ALA A 452 25.13 15.69 -36.51
N LYS A 453 24.49 15.64 -37.68
CA LYS A 453 24.99 14.84 -38.79
C LYS A 453 26.38 15.31 -39.18
N GLY A 454 27.29 14.35 -39.34
CA GLY A 454 28.70 14.59 -39.65
C GLY A 454 29.62 14.64 -38.42
N THR A 455 29.08 14.67 -37.20
CA THR A 455 29.88 14.66 -35.95
C THR A 455 30.55 13.30 -35.75
N GLU A 456 31.80 13.31 -35.28
CA GLU A 456 32.51 12.13 -34.85
C GLU A 456 32.18 11.86 -33.36
N ALA A 457 31.78 10.63 -33.09
CA ALA A 457 31.52 10.16 -31.74
C ALA A 457 32.69 9.27 -31.27
N THR A 458 32.95 9.22 -29.98
CA THR A 458 33.93 8.30 -29.41
C THR A 458 33.32 6.93 -29.16
N GLU A 459 34.14 5.91 -28.94
CA GLU A 459 33.66 4.59 -28.46
C GLU A 459 32.81 4.73 -27.18
N GLU A 460 33.23 5.64 -26.31
CA GLU A 460 32.52 5.91 -25.09
C GLU A 460 31.10 6.52 -25.35
N ASN A 461 30.99 7.45 -26.29
CA ASN A 461 29.71 8.08 -26.65
C ASN A 461 28.71 7.06 -27.20
N VAL A 462 29.17 6.09 -28.02
CA VAL A 462 28.29 5.10 -28.64
C VAL A 462 28.00 3.87 -27.75
N ALA A 463 28.56 3.84 -26.56
CA ALA A 463 28.42 2.70 -25.65
C ALA A 463 26.98 2.56 -25.04
N SER A 464 26.21 3.64 -24.95
CA SER A 464 24.81 3.61 -24.47
C SER A 464 24.02 4.81 -24.99
N ALA A 465 22.71 4.73 -24.97
CA ALA A 465 21.83 5.85 -25.31
C ALA A 465 22.06 7.05 -24.36
N GLU A 466 22.26 6.79 -23.08
CA GLU A 466 22.55 7.83 -22.08
C GLU A 466 23.80 8.64 -22.43
N LYS A 467 24.88 7.94 -22.81
CA LYS A 467 26.13 8.59 -23.20
C LYS A 467 26.01 9.32 -24.54
N PHE A 468 25.32 8.72 -25.51
CA PHE A 468 25.08 9.34 -26.80
C PHE A 468 24.31 10.63 -26.70
N PHE A 469 23.28 10.66 -25.87
CA PHE A 469 22.41 11.82 -25.65
C PHE A 469 22.80 12.67 -24.44
N ALA A 470 23.99 12.51 -23.85
CA ALA A 470 24.35 13.16 -22.57
C ALA A 470 24.12 14.68 -22.59
N ALA A 471 24.63 15.39 -23.61
CA ALA A 471 24.43 16.84 -23.74
C ALA A 471 22.99 17.23 -24.02
N ALA A 472 22.23 16.38 -24.71
CA ALA A 472 20.80 16.59 -24.93
C ALA A 472 20.00 16.42 -23.62
N ILE A 473 20.35 15.42 -22.81
CA ILE A 473 19.77 15.20 -21.49
C ILE A 473 19.99 16.42 -20.60
N ASP A 474 21.22 16.97 -20.56
CA ASP A 474 21.54 18.14 -19.76
C ASP A 474 20.78 19.40 -20.22
N THR A 475 20.64 19.56 -21.53
CA THR A 475 19.81 20.64 -22.10
C THR A 475 18.34 20.45 -21.76
N TRP A 476 17.82 19.22 -21.81
CA TRP A 476 16.43 18.90 -21.46
C TRP A 476 16.12 19.20 -20.01
N LYS A 477 17.00 18.78 -19.08
CA LYS A 477 16.90 19.08 -17.66
C LYS A 477 16.69 20.56 -17.37
N SER A 478 17.40 21.42 -18.10
CA SER A 478 17.40 22.87 -17.86
C SER A 478 16.29 23.62 -18.59
N SER A 479 15.74 23.06 -19.67
CA SER A 479 14.82 23.80 -20.56
C SER A 479 13.42 23.22 -20.70
N LYS A 480 13.21 21.93 -20.37
CA LYS A 480 11.95 21.23 -20.64
C LYS A 480 11.20 20.74 -19.39
N ILE A 481 11.83 20.76 -18.24
CA ILE A 481 11.16 20.36 -16.99
C ILE A 481 10.28 21.51 -16.52
N ALA A 482 9.00 21.45 -16.89
CA ALA A 482 8.04 22.49 -16.53
C ALA A 482 7.71 22.50 -15.02
N THR A 483 7.44 23.69 -14.49
CA THR A 483 6.96 23.89 -13.12
C THR A 483 5.56 23.30 -12.95
N ASP A 484 4.68 23.58 -13.91
CA ASP A 484 3.32 23.06 -13.94
C ASP A 484 3.28 21.72 -14.72
N GLN A 485 3.05 20.65 -13.97
CA GLN A 485 2.83 19.31 -14.48
C GLN A 485 1.48 18.74 -14.00
N SER A 486 0.48 19.60 -13.82
CA SER A 486 -0.84 19.26 -13.26
C SER A 486 -1.68 18.30 -14.09
N THR A 487 -1.36 18.13 -15.36
CA THR A 487 -2.02 17.17 -16.26
C THR A 487 -1.04 16.10 -16.72
N LEU A 488 -1.57 14.92 -17.06
CA LEU A 488 -0.77 13.82 -17.59
C LEU A 488 0.03 14.26 -18.83
N LYS A 489 -0.58 15.05 -19.71
CA LYS A 489 0.08 15.60 -20.88
C LYS A 489 1.27 16.49 -20.52
N LYS A 490 1.08 17.47 -19.63
CA LYS A 490 2.16 18.39 -19.21
C LYS A 490 3.29 17.65 -18.53
N MET A 491 2.98 16.65 -17.71
CA MET A 491 3.98 15.77 -17.09
C MET A 491 4.74 14.97 -18.14
N ASN A 492 4.02 14.34 -19.09
CA ASN A 492 4.62 13.57 -20.14
C ASN A 492 5.50 14.40 -21.10
N ASP A 493 5.15 15.66 -21.35
CA ASP A 493 5.97 16.57 -22.17
C ASP A 493 7.32 16.91 -21.52
N CYS A 494 7.48 16.68 -20.21
CA CYS A 494 8.75 16.82 -19.49
C CYS A 494 9.62 15.54 -19.58
N ASP A 495 9.07 14.41 -20.00
CA ASP A 495 9.76 13.12 -20.02
C ASP A 495 10.52 12.94 -21.34
N LEU A 496 11.84 12.84 -21.25
CA LEU A 496 12.70 12.42 -22.35
C LEU A 496 12.96 10.93 -22.22
N GLN A 497 12.58 10.17 -23.24
CA GLN A 497 12.88 8.75 -23.34
C GLN A 497 13.93 8.53 -24.42
N ILE A 498 14.88 7.66 -24.13
CA ILE A 498 15.99 7.33 -25.01
C ILE A 498 16.14 5.83 -25.14
N GLY A 499 16.70 5.39 -26.25
CA GLY A 499 16.94 3.97 -26.48
C GLY A 499 18.10 3.74 -27.44
N MET A 500 18.81 2.64 -27.24
CA MET A 500 19.77 2.09 -28.18
C MET A 500 19.19 0.83 -28.80
N ALA A 501 19.48 0.60 -30.08
CA ALA A 501 18.92 -0.51 -30.81
C ALA A 501 19.39 -1.87 -30.33
N SER A 502 18.47 -2.80 -30.33
CA SER A 502 18.73 -4.24 -30.46
C SER A 502 18.12 -4.75 -31.76
N LEU A 503 18.57 -5.91 -32.17
CA LEU A 503 18.09 -6.49 -33.42
C LEU A 503 16.97 -7.50 -33.15
N ASP A 504 15.97 -7.49 -34.03
CA ASP A 504 14.88 -8.45 -34.01
C ASP A 504 15.32 -9.82 -34.58
N GLU A 505 14.50 -10.85 -34.43
CA GLU A 505 14.80 -12.22 -34.86
C GLU A 505 15.08 -12.35 -36.37
N ASP A 506 14.57 -11.42 -37.17
CA ASP A 506 14.85 -11.38 -38.62
C ASP A 506 16.25 -10.87 -38.94
N GLY A 507 17.00 -10.34 -37.94
CA GLY A 507 18.36 -9.86 -38.10
C GLY A 507 18.54 -8.63 -38.98
N CYS A 508 17.46 -7.95 -39.35
CA CYS A 508 17.47 -6.75 -40.21
C CYS A 508 16.59 -5.64 -39.67
N SER A 509 15.72 -5.94 -38.73
CA SER A 509 14.88 -4.96 -38.05
C SER A 509 15.52 -4.54 -36.73
N VAL A 510 15.45 -3.27 -36.42
CA VAL A 510 15.97 -2.70 -35.18
C VAL A 510 14.81 -2.38 -34.25
N SER A 511 14.86 -2.91 -33.04
CA SER A 511 13.95 -2.56 -31.95
C SER A 511 14.69 -1.82 -30.85
N PHE A 512 13.97 -1.03 -30.09
CA PHE A 512 14.53 -0.22 -29.04
C PHE A 512 13.86 -0.52 -27.71
N LYS A 513 14.64 -0.80 -26.67
CA LYS A 513 14.20 -0.72 -25.30
C LYS A 513 14.33 0.72 -24.86
N MET A 514 13.21 1.39 -24.65
CA MET A 514 13.23 2.77 -24.20
C MET A 514 13.43 2.84 -22.67
N GLU A 515 14.13 3.88 -22.25
CA GLU A 515 14.35 4.21 -20.85
C GLU A 515 14.06 5.69 -20.63
N HIS A 516 13.55 6.05 -19.45
CA HIS A 516 13.39 7.45 -19.08
C HIS A 516 14.75 8.07 -18.79
N ALA A 517 15.12 9.12 -19.50
CA ALA A 517 16.32 9.89 -19.20
C ALA A 517 16.09 10.81 -17.96
N MET A 518 14.88 10.95 -17.51
CA MET A 518 14.47 11.73 -16.35
C MET A 518 14.13 10.80 -15.17
N GLY A 519 14.05 11.38 -13.96
CA GLY A 519 13.53 10.72 -12.76
C GLY A 519 12.06 11.05 -12.54
N LEU A 520 11.35 10.19 -11.81
CA LEU A 520 9.99 10.45 -11.35
C LEU A 520 9.96 10.65 -9.84
N ALA A 521 9.47 11.80 -9.41
CA ALA A 521 9.16 12.05 -8.01
C ALA A 521 7.72 11.63 -7.73
N VAL A 522 7.54 10.86 -6.66
CA VAL A 522 6.23 10.48 -6.11
C VAL A 522 6.09 11.11 -4.74
N LEU A 523 5.19 12.07 -4.63
CA LEU A 523 4.84 12.70 -3.38
C LEU A 523 3.58 12.05 -2.81
N ASN A 524 3.76 11.30 -1.75
CA ASN A 524 2.65 10.79 -0.95
C ASN A 524 2.24 11.82 0.09
N ARG A 525 0.95 11.95 0.33
CA ARG A 525 0.39 12.79 1.39
C ARG A 525 -0.17 11.89 2.47
N GLU A 526 0.33 12.05 3.69
CA GLU A 526 -0.12 11.27 4.82
C GLU A 526 -1.63 11.46 5.02
N SER A 527 -2.36 10.39 5.28
CA SER A 527 -3.71 10.46 5.80
C SER A 527 -3.63 10.25 7.31
N LYS A 528 -3.81 11.31 8.07
CA LYS A 528 -3.65 11.29 9.52
C LYS A 528 -4.98 11.51 10.22
N SER A 529 -5.37 10.57 11.06
CA SER A 529 -6.50 10.74 11.96
C SER A 529 -6.04 11.51 13.20
N VAL A 530 -6.68 12.62 13.46
CA VAL A 530 -6.37 13.48 14.62
C VAL A 530 -7.64 13.73 15.43
N PRO A 531 -7.53 13.97 16.76
CA PRO A 531 -8.67 14.32 17.59
C PRO A 531 -9.39 15.58 17.12
N LYS A 532 -10.70 15.57 17.17
CA LYS A 532 -11.52 16.77 17.15
C LYS A 532 -11.47 17.41 18.53
N HIS A 533 -10.78 18.54 18.63
CA HIS A 533 -10.65 19.27 19.87
C HIS A 533 -11.65 20.42 19.89
N TYR A 534 -12.56 20.37 20.85
CA TYR A 534 -13.61 21.37 20.97
C TYR A 534 -13.23 22.41 22.02
N ILE A 535 -13.49 23.68 21.70
CA ILE A 535 -13.27 24.83 22.55
C ILE A 535 -14.64 25.52 22.73
N LEU A 536 -15.04 25.70 23.99
CA LEU A 536 -16.33 26.31 24.27
C LEU A 536 -16.33 27.80 23.92
N SER A 537 -17.29 28.20 23.09
CA SER A 537 -17.44 29.59 22.67
C SER A 537 -17.63 30.52 23.88
N GLY A 538 -16.82 31.58 23.96
CA GLY A 538 -16.79 32.51 25.12
C GLY A 538 -15.98 32.01 26.32
N TYR A 539 -15.51 30.73 26.33
CA TYR A 539 -14.76 30.12 27.45
C TYR A 539 -13.59 29.28 26.96
N PRO A 540 -12.53 29.88 26.43
CA PRO A 540 -11.47 29.17 25.71
C PRO A 540 -10.65 28.19 26.59
N SER A 541 -10.73 28.33 27.92
CA SER A 541 -10.12 27.37 28.84
C SER A 541 -10.92 26.07 29.01
N TYR A 542 -12.19 26.02 28.57
CA TYR A 542 -13.02 24.85 28.65
C TYR A 542 -12.97 24.08 27.34
N THR A 543 -12.28 22.94 27.40
CA THR A 543 -12.00 22.14 26.19
C THR A 543 -12.22 20.65 26.44
N TRP A 544 -12.50 19.93 25.36
CA TRP A 544 -12.59 18.46 25.36
C TRP A 544 -12.35 17.90 23.96
N ASP A 545 -11.99 16.63 23.89
CA ASP A 545 -11.88 15.91 22.63
C ASP A 545 -13.10 15.01 22.42
N ASN A 546 -13.64 14.97 21.20
CA ASN A 546 -14.71 14.06 20.84
C ASN A 546 -14.62 13.62 19.39
N GLY A 547 -14.30 12.32 19.19
CA GLY A 547 -14.11 11.73 17.89
C GLY A 547 -12.81 12.18 17.21
N THR A 548 -12.63 11.72 16.00
CA THR A 548 -11.47 12.04 15.15
C THR A 548 -11.90 12.61 13.81
N THR A 549 -11.01 13.32 13.18
CA THR A 549 -11.14 13.75 11.78
C THR A 549 -9.90 13.33 11.01
N THR A 550 -10.08 13.02 9.74
CA THR A 550 -8.96 12.64 8.88
C THR A 550 -8.47 13.86 8.12
N LEU A 551 -7.20 14.16 8.29
CA LEU A 551 -6.52 15.22 7.57
C LEU A 551 -5.65 14.64 6.46
N ILE A 552 -5.59 15.35 5.34
CA ILE A 552 -4.68 15.07 4.23
C ILE A 552 -3.96 16.38 3.91
N PRO A 553 -2.61 16.40 3.78
CA PRO A 553 -1.87 17.61 3.46
C PRO A 553 -2.39 18.28 2.20
N ASN A 554 -2.47 19.59 2.19
CA ASN A 554 -2.87 20.36 1.03
C ASN A 554 -1.99 20.01 -0.19
N ALA A 555 -2.61 19.84 -1.36
CA ALA A 555 -1.93 19.57 -2.62
C ALA A 555 -1.27 20.81 -3.24
N THR A 556 -1.56 22.00 -2.74
CA THR A 556 -0.99 23.26 -3.24
C THR A 556 0.46 23.38 -2.80
N LEU A 557 1.37 23.51 -3.77
CA LEU A 557 2.80 23.63 -3.55
C LEU A 557 3.25 25.10 -3.59
N SER A 558 4.30 25.41 -2.82
CA SER A 558 5.01 26.68 -2.92
C SER A 558 5.65 26.82 -4.32
N ASN A 559 5.94 28.04 -4.75
CA ASN A 559 6.61 28.38 -6.01
C ASN A 559 5.79 28.04 -7.28
N GLY A 560 4.47 27.88 -7.19
CA GLY A 560 3.61 27.58 -8.33
C GLY A 560 3.85 26.21 -8.98
N GLN A 561 4.62 25.33 -8.33
CA GLN A 561 4.79 23.97 -8.81
C GLN A 561 3.48 23.20 -8.72
N MET A 562 3.18 22.43 -9.74
CA MET A 562 2.01 21.56 -9.79
C MET A 562 2.40 20.15 -10.16
N LEU A 563 1.81 19.18 -9.47
CA LEU A 563 1.99 17.76 -9.69
C LEU A 563 0.78 17.19 -10.46
N TYR A 564 0.99 16.14 -11.20
CA TYR A 564 -0.10 15.31 -11.67
C TYR A 564 -0.65 14.47 -10.51
N ALA A 565 -1.90 14.71 -10.13
CA ALA A 565 -2.55 13.94 -9.08
C ALA A 565 -2.95 12.56 -9.58
N THR A 566 -2.37 11.51 -9.02
CA THR A 566 -2.73 10.12 -9.31
C THR A 566 -3.89 9.65 -8.42
N THR A 567 -3.92 10.15 -7.20
CA THR A 567 -5.02 9.99 -6.24
C THR A 567 -5.16 11.27 -5.41
N ASN A 568 -6.15 11.32 -4.53
CA ASN A 568 -6.30 12.44 -3.57
C ASN A 568 -5.16 12.50 -2.52
N THR A 569 -4.37 11.42 -2.38
CA THR A 569 -3.23 11.33 -1.45
C THR A 569 -1.89 11.13 -2.14
N GLN A 570 -1.83 11.16 -3.46
CA GLN A 570 -0.59 10.97 -4.21
C GLN A 570 -0.55 11.87 -5.43
N GLY A 571 0.63 12.45 -5.67
CA GLY A 571 0.94 13.19 -6.88
C GLY A 571 2.31 12.82 -7.42
N VAL A 572 2.51 12.95 -8.72
CA VAL A 572 3.76 12.63 -9.41
C VAL A 572 4.27 13.80 -10.23
N LYS A 573 5.59 13.87 -10.40
CA LYS A 573 6.26 14.90 -11.19
C LYS A 573 7.55 14.35 -11.80
N VAL A 574 7.78 14.65 -13.08
CA VAL A 574 9.07 14.41 -13.73
C VAL A 574 10.07 15.42 -13.19
N ILE A 575 11.23 14.93 -12.76
CA ILE A 575 12.31 15.74 -12.17
C ILE A 575 13.65 15.43 -12.87
N PRO A 576 14.62 16.37 -12.81
CA PRO A 576 15.98 16.08 -13.23
C PRO A 576 16.56 14.89 -12.45
N PRO A 577 17.23 13.94 -13.10
CA PRO A 577 17.81 12.79 -12.41
C PRO A 577 18.94 13.21 -11.46
N SER A 578 19.03 12.52 -10.34
CA SER A 578 20.09 12.69 -9.32
C SER A 578 20.16 14.06 -8.65
N ALA A 579 19.23 14.97 -8.96
CA ALA A 579 19.06 16.24 -8.27
C ALA A 579 17.87 16.16 -7.31
N ALA A 580 18.01 16.74 -6.12
CA ALA A 580 16.89 16.84 -5.18
C ALA A 580 15.87 17.88 -5.66
N SER A 581 14.62 17.46 -5.73
CA SER A 581 13.47 18.37 -5.92
C SER A 581 12.77 18.57 -4.59
N THR A 582 12.58 19.82 -4.20
CA THR A 582 11.96 20.17 -2.93
C THR A 582 10.48 20.49 -3.16
N PHE A 583 9.65 19.90 -2.33
CA PHE A 583 8.21 20.10 -2.30
C PHE A 583 7.81 20.67 -0.95
N SER A 584 7.13 21.82 -0.96
CA SER A 584 6.69 22.52 0.25
C SER A 584 5.25 22.96 0.08
N SER A 585 4.46 22.92 1.17
CA SER A 585 3.10 23.44 1.16
C SER A 585 3.11 24.97 1.25
N THR A 586 2.18 25.62 0.58
CA THR A 586 1.90 27.05 0.73
C THR A 586 1.02 27.36 1.94
N SER A 587 0.32 26.36 2.49
CA SER A 587 -0.58 26.53 3.62
C SER A 587 0.19 26.82 4.91
N LYS A 588 -0.30 27.78 5.68
CA LYS A 588 0.16 28.10 7.04
C LYS A 588 -0.79 27.54 8.11
N GLU A 589 -1.84 26.86 7.66
CA GLU A 589 -2.87 26.31 8.54
C GLU A 589 -2.40 25.02 9.25
N ASP A 590 -3.19 24.51 10.17
CA ASP A 590 -2.86 23.37 11.04
C ASP A 590 -2.62 22.08 10.26
N ASP A 591 -3.10 21.99 9.02
CA ASP A 591 -2.87 20.86 8.10
C ASP A 591 -1.58 20.98 7.27
N ALA A 592 -0.83 22.08 7.42
CA ALA A 592 0.43 22.28 6.70
C ALA A 592 1.43 21.15 6.97
N TRP A 593 2.25 20.89 5.97
CA TRP A 593 3.28 19.86 6.05
C TRP A 593 4.25 20.12 7.20
N SER A 594 4.78 19.06 7.78
CA SER A 594 5.72 19.16 8.90
C SER A 594 7.09 19.74 8.52
N GLY A 595 7.37 19.92 7.24
CA GLY A 595 8.59 20.46 6.66
C GLY A 595 8.66 20.19 5.17
N ASP A 596 9.75 20.63 4.52
CA ASP A 596 9.99 20.36 3.11
C ASP A 596 10.22 18.87 2.87
N VAL A 597 9.69 18.36 1.77
CA VAL A 597 9.92 17.00 1.31
C VAL A 597 10.88 17.03 0.12
N ASN A 598 12.09 16.53 0.33
CA ASN A 598 13.11 16.42 -0.70
C ASN A 598 13.06 15.05 -1.35
N ILE A 599 12.87 15.02 -2.66
CA ILE A 599 12.79 13.77 -3.42
C ILE A 599 13.88 13.79 -4.49
N THR A 600 14.69 12.73 -4.51
CA THR A 600 15.70 12.48 -5.53
C THR A 600 15.34 11.18 -6.25
N ALA A 601 15.46 11.17 -7.56
CA ALA A 601 15.31 9.98 -8.38
C ALA A 601 16.47 9.88 -9.37
N ALA A 602 16.96 8.67 -9.62
CA ALA A 602 17.88 8.41 -10.72
C ALA A 602 17.14 8.51 -12.08
N ALA A 603 17.89 8.60 -13.17
CA ALA A 603 17.30 8.38 -14.51
C ALA A 603 16.60 7.02 -14.55
N ASN A 604 15.48 6.93 -15.23
CA ASN A 604 14.61 5.73 -15.31
C ASN A 604 14.16 5.19 -13.94
N GLY A 605 14.32 5.98 -12.87
CA GLY A 605 14.03 5.59 -11.50
C GLY A 605 12.90 6.39 -10.87
N VAL A 606 12.42 5.90 -9.74
CA VAL A 606 11.38 6.53 -8.93
C VAL A 606 11.96 6.92 -7.58
N GLY A 607 11.77 8.19 -7.22
CA GLY A 607 12.02 8.69 -5.87
C GLY A 607 10.69 8.90 -5.15
N THR A 608 10.61 8.56 -3.88
CA THR A 608 9.39 8.73 -3.07
C THR A 608 9.65 9.61 -1.87
N GLY A 609 8.66 10.43 -1.54
CA GLY A 609 8.66 11.21 -0.31
C GLY A 609 7.25 11.28 0.26
N THR A 610 7.14 11.55 1.56
CA THR A 610 5.86 11.65 2.24
C THR A 610 5.74 12.99 2.94
N ALA A 611 4.73 13.76 2.54
CA ALA A 611 4.30 14.95 3.26
C ALA A 611 3.49 14.53 4.48
N LYS A 612 3.99 14.87 5.67
CA LYS A 612 3.35 14.53 6.94
C LYS A 612 2.55 15.70 7.47
N ILE A 613 1.44 15.42 8.12
CA ILE A 613 0.61 16.42 8.79
C ILE A 613 1.30 16.88 10.07
N LYS A 614 1.41 18.20 10.23
CA LYS A 614 1.94 18.88 11.41
C LYS A 614 0.95 18.87 12.56
N ALA A 615 -0.32 19.09 12.24
CA ALA A 615 -1.38 19.16 13.23
C ALA A 615 -1.48 17.90 14.09
N THR A 616 -1.66 18.07 15.38
CA THR A 616 -1.90 17.00 16.36
C THR A 616 -3.37 16.89 16.75
N LYS A 617 -4.15 17.91 16.43
CA LYS A 617 -5.59 18.02 16.66
C LYS A 617 -6.17 19.04 15.69
N VAL A 618 -7.50 19.06 15.56
CA VAL A 618 -8.24 20.12 14.87
C VAL A 618 -9.15 20.81 15.87
N ASP A 619 -9.02 22.11 15.98
CA ASP A 619 -9.82 22.92 16.92
C ASP A 619 -11.18 23.29 16.31
N TYR A 620 -12.25 23.03 17.06
CA TYR A 620 -13.63 23.35 16.71
C TYR A 620 -14.22 24.25 17.78
N THR A 621 -14.75 25.39 17.40
CA THR A 621 -15.53 26.24 18.31
C THR A 621 -16.92 25.62 18.51
N TYR A 622 -17.26 25.35 19.76
CA TYR A 622 -18.56 24.79 20.14
C TYR A 622 -19.45 25.85 20.79
N THR A 623 -20.63 26.05 20.24
CA THR A 623 -21.65 26.92 20.87
C THR A 623 -22.64 26.05 21.61
N MET A 624 -22.68 26.23 22.94
CA MET A 624 -23.53 25.50 23.86
C MET A 624 -24.98 25.97 23.74
N GLU A 625 -25.92 25.03 23.85
CA GLU A 625 -27.34 25.28 23.84
C GLU A 625 -28.05 24.51 24.97
N VAL A 626 -29.21 25.01 25.39
CA VAL A 626 -30.07 24.29 26.29
C VAL A 626 -30.53 22.98 25.63
N GLY A 627 -30.40 21.88 26.32
CA GLY A 627 -30.71 20.55 25.80
C GLY A 627 -29.47 19.77 25.33
N ASP A 628 -28.28 20.40 25.24
CA ASP A 628 -27.04 19.71 24.97
C ASP A 628 -26.73 18.66 26.05
N ILE A 629 -26.06 17.59 25.65
CA ILE A 629 -25.73 16.47 26.54
C ILE A 629 -24.37 16.71 27.17
N TYR A 630 -24.30 16.51 28.48
CA TYR A 630 -23.09 16.66 29.31
C TYR A 630 -22.58 15.29 29.75
N TYR A 631 -21.28 15.09 29.65
CA TYR A 631 -20.61 13.80 29.87
C TYR A 631 -19.73 13.76 31.12
N SER A 632 -19.42 12.54 31.59
CA SER A 632 -18.62 12.29 32.80
C SER A 632 -17.18 12.81 32.74
N ASP A 633 -16.66 13.17 31.56
CA ASP A 633 -15.35 13.77 31.36
C ASP A 633 -15.42 15.29 31.10
N GLY A 634 -16.62 15.87 31.11
CA GLY A 634 -16.88 17.27 30.81
C GLY A 634 -17.07 17.60 29.34
N ALA A 635 -17.13 16.61 28.47
CA ALA A 635 -17.50 16.83 27.07
C ALA A 635 -18.95 17.27 26.94
N ILE A 636 -19.25 17.99 25.84
CA ILE A 636 -20.59 18.46 25.51
C ILE A 636 -20.87 18.08 24.05
N THR A 637 -22.08 17.59 23.78
CA THR A 637 -22.52 17.31 22.38
C THR A 637 -23.95 17.77 22.15
N LYS A 638 -24.32 17.96 20.88
CA LYS A 638 -25.72 18.14 20.51
C LYS A 638 -26.52 16.88 20.82
N PRO A 639 -27.84 17.00 21.09
CA PRO A 639 -28.74 15.86 21.34
C PRO A 639 -29.10 15.17 20.02
N LYS A 640 -28.13 14.71 19.27
CA LYS A 640 -28.26 13.97 18.02
C LYS A 640 -27.67 12.58 18.17
N ASP A 641 -28.34 11.57 17.65
CA ASP A 641 -27.93 10.16 17.79
C ASP A 641 -26.50 9.92 17.30
N GLU A 642 -26.10 10.56 16.21
CA GLU A 642 -24.75 10.48 15.66
C GLU A 642 -23.68 11.04 16.61
N ASP A 643 -23.93 12.19 17.23
CA ASP A 643 -23.02 12.85 18.17
C ASP A 643 -22.91 12.06 19.49
N ILE A 644 -24.04 11.56 19.99
CA ILE A 644 -24.11 10.74 21.19
C ILE A 644 -23.42 9.40 20.96
N SER A 645 -23.67 8.75 19.82
CA SER A 645 -23.03 7.48 19.46
C SER A 645 -21.53 7.64 19.30
N ALA A 646 -21.08 8.73 18.67
CA ALA A 646 -19.66 9.03 18.54
C ALA A 646 -19.00 9.26 19.91
N ALA A 647 -19.64 9.99 20.81
CA ALA A 647 -19.13 10.21 22.15
C ALA A 647 -19.01 8.91 22.94
N ARG A 648 -20.02 8.04 22.88
CA ARG A 648 -20.02 6.72 23.53
C ARG A 648 -18.93 5.79 22.97
N ALA A 649 -18.74 5.79 21.65
CA ALA A 649 -17.66 5.03 21.01
C ALA A 649 -16.27 5.48 21.49
N ASN A 650 -16.14 6.72 21.93
CA ASN A 650 -14.94 7.28 22.57
C ASN A 650 -14.93 7.11 24.10
N GLY A 651 -15.73 6.22 24.66
CA GLY A 651 -15.77 5.88 26.08
C GLY A 651 -16.42 6.95 26.97
N LYS A 652 -17.15 7.92 26.42
CA LYS A 652 -17.80 8.98 27.18
C LYS A 652 -19.17 8.52 27.66
N THR A 653 -19.43 8.72 28.96
CA THR A 653 -20.72 8.39 29.58
C THR A 653 -21.56 9.65 29.72
N PRO A 654 -22.75 9.75 29.08
CA PRO A 654 -23.63 10.87 29.30
C PRO A 654 -24.16 10.85 30.74
N ILE A 655 -24.15 12.00 31.41
CA ILE A 655 -24.52 12.10 32.82
C ILE A 655 -25.64 13.12 33.07
N GLY A 656 -25.81 14.08 32.17
CA GLY A 656 -26.81 15.11 32.34
C GLY A 656 -27.19 15.83 31.06
N VAL A 657 -28.19 16.65 31.15
CA VAL A 657 -28.70 17.56 30.11
C VAL A 657 -28.51 18.99 30.58
N ILE A 658 -28.00 19.86 29.72
CA ILE A 658 -27.84 21.28 29.99
C ILE A 658 -29.22 21.93 30.08
N GLY A 659 -29.58 22.37 31.24
CA GLY A 659 -30.90 22.91 31.53
C GLY A 659 -31.00 24.43 31.56
N TYR A 660 -29.88 25.11 31.77
CA TYR A 660 -29.81 26.56 31.83
C TYR A 660 -28.41 27.07 31.45
N LEU A 661 -28.37 28.20 30.76
CA LEU A 661 -27.12 28.88 30.36
C LEU A 661 -27.08 30.26 30.97
N GLY A 662 -25.91 30.69 31.40
CA GLY A 662 -25.66 32.03 31.84
C GLY A 662 -24.60 32.14 32.95
N ASN A 663 -24.15 33.35 33.23
CA ASN A 663 -23.21 33.61 34.27
C ASN A 663 -23.93 34.33 35.44
N ASN A 664 -24.59 33.56 36.29
CA ASN A 664 -25.38 34.06 37.40
C ASN A 664 -25.45 33.05 38.55
N LYS A 665 -26.20 33.36 39.59
CA LYS A 665 -26.36 32.51 40.77
C LYS A 665 -26.93 31.10 40.46
N TRP A 666 -27.70 30.95 39.39
CA TRP A 666 -28.26 29.63 39.02
C TRP A 666 -27.19 28.70 38.46
N THR A 667 -26.20 29.22 37.80
CA THR A 667 -25.04 28.48 37.31
C THR A 667 -23.88 28.48 38.30
N GLU A 668 -24.13 28.81 39.55
CA GLU A 668 -23.16 28.83 40.66
C GLU A 668 -21.99 29.79 40.43
N SER A 669 -22.23 30.91 39.72
CA SER A 669 -21.24 31.95 39.51
C SER A 669 -20.91 32.61 40.84
N GLY A 670 -19.65 32.73 41.19
CA GLY A 670 -19.15 33.44 42.41
C GLY A 670 -19.36 32.63 43.73
N THR A 671 -19.63 31.33 43.66
CA THR A 671 -19.85 30.46 44.84
C THR A 671 -18.57 29.98 45.51
N GLY A 672 -17.39 30.28 44.94
CA GLY A 672 -16.12 29.80 45.50
C GLY A 672 -15.77 28.34 45.15
N SER A 673 -16.59 27.70 44.33
CA SER A 673 -16.30 26.35 43.84
C SER A 673 -15.10 26.28 42.87
N GLY A 674 -14.71 27.42 42.30
CA GLY A 674 -13.72 27.48 41.20
C GLY A 674 -14.27 26.99 39.85
N TYR A 675 -15.48 26.45 39.86
CA TYR A 675 -16.19 25.91 38.69
C TYR A 675 -17.62 26.40 38.72
N GLY A 676 -18.17 26.72 37.59
CA GLY A 676 -19.53 27.27 37.52
C GLY A 676 -19.54 28.64 36.83
N GLY A 677 -20.70 29.13 36.49
CA GLY A 677 -20.93 30.40 35.78
C GLY A 677 -21.13 30.24 34.30
N HIS A 678 -21.19 29.00 33.78
CA HIS A 678 -21.43 28.77 32.35
C HIS A 678 -22.77 28.09 32.10
N ALA A 679 -23.02 26.97 32.78
CA ALA A 679 -24.26 26.23 32.61
C ALA A 679 -24.69 25.46 33.87
N LEU A 680 -25.99 25.19 33.96
CA LEU A 680 -26.56 24.28 34.90
C LEU A 680 -26.99 23.01 34.23
N VAL A 681 -26.53 21.86 34.73
CA VAL A 681 -26.79 20.53 34.18
C VAL A 681 -27.70 19.76 35.14
N MET A 682 -28.77 19.24 34.62
CA MET A 682 -29.69 18.32 35.33
C MET A 682 -29.24 16.88 35.13
N CYS A 683 -29.07 16.12 36.19
CA CYS A 683 -28.73 14.71 36.13
C CYS A 683 -29.74 13.87 35.33
N LEU A 684 -29.28 12.89 34.56
CA LEU A 684 -30.15 11.95 33.85
C LEU A 684 -30.96 11.06 34.81
N LYS A 685 -30.51 10.86 36.04
CA LYS A 685 -31.18 9.97 37.03
C LYS A 685 -31.65 10.71 38.26
N THR A 686 -32.74 10.25 38.77
CA THR A 686 -33.27 10.62 40.09
C THR A 686 -32.91 9.54 41.11
N ILE A 687 -32.41 9.94 42.28
CA ILE A 687 -32.02 9.06 43.36
C ILE A 687 -33.26 8.76 44.22
N GLY A 688 -33.60 7.50 44.49
CA GLY A 688 -34.72 7.09 45.32
C GLY A 688 -36.11 7.14 44.65
N SER A 689 -36.20 7.21 43.35
CA SER A 689 -37.47 7.20 42.63
C SER A 689 -38.10 5.80 42.53
N THR A 690 -39.41 5.76 42.68
CA THR A 690 -40.25 4.53 42.71
C THR A 690 -40.97 4.31 41.37
N GLY A 691 -40.59 4.56 40.28
CA GLY A 691 -41.54 4.51 39.20
C GLY A 691 -41.08 4.23 37.81
N SER A 692 -39.76 3.98 37.59
CA SER A 692 -39.33 3.73 36.22
C SER A 692 -39.16 2.23 35.99
N THR A 693 -40.00 1.67 35.15
CA THR A 693 -39.91 0.30 34.62
C THR A 693 -38.54 0.05 33.91
N LYS A 694 -37.85 1.10 33.52
CA LYS A 694 -36.57 1.03 32.87
C LYS A 694 -35.38 0.86 33.83
N ALA A 695 -35.48 1.36 35.05
CA ALA A 695 -34.48 1.15 36.08
C ALA A 695 -34.39 -0.31 36.57
N ALA A 696 -35.46 -1.10 36.38
CA ALA A 696 -35.49 -2.51 36.71
C ALA A 696 -34.73 -3.42 35.70
N GLN A 697 -34.36 -2.92 34.53
CA GLN A 697 -33.70 -3.71 33.47
C GLN A 697 -32.19 -3.85 33.62
N GLU A 698 -31.55 -3.11 34.49
CA GLU A 698 -30.11 -3.17 34.69
C GLU A 698 -29.60 -4.27 35.66
N GLY A 699 -30.45 -5.26 35.99
CA GLY A 699 -30.06 -6.45 36.78
C GLY A 699 -29.63 -6.18 38.22
N LYS A 700 -29.73 -4.96 38.71
CA LYS A 700 -29.47 -4.62 40.10
C LYS A 700 -30.82 -4.59 40.85
N ASN A 701 -30.87 -5.30 41.94
CA ASN A 701 -32.03 -5.37 42.79
C ASN A 701 -32.30 -4.00 43.46
N ILE A 702 -32.90 -3.10 42.65
CA ILE A 702 -33.24 -1.73 43.08
C ILE A 702 -34.39 -1.73 44.08
N GLN A 703 -35.06 -2.87 44.32
CA GLN A 703 -36.09 -2.99 45.37
C GLN A 703 -35.57 -2.63 46.76
N ALA A 704 -34.27 -2.78 47.03
CA ALA A 704 -33.68 -2.26 48.26
C ALA A 704 -33.69 -0.72 48.36
N TYR A 705 -33.81 -0.02 47.24
CA TYR A 705 -33.92 1.44 47.14
C TYR A 705 -35.33 1.93 46.82
N ILE A 706 -36.19 1.05 46.34
CA ILE A 706 -37.61 1.34 46.11
C ILE A 706 -38.25 1.51 47.49
N GLY A 707 -38.56 2.69 47.84
CA GLY A 707 -39.12 3.03 49.14
C GLY A 707 -38.16 3.80 50.06
N THR A 708 -36.89 3.89 49.69
CA THR A 708 -35.97 4.75 50.43
C THR A 708 -35.99 6.15 49.86
N ARG A 709 -36.89 6.94 50.34
CA ARG A 709 -36.90 8.38 50.09
C ARG A 709 -35.94 9.01 51.07
N TYR A 710 -35.25 10.04 50.65
CA TYR A 710 -34.27 10.71 51.51
C TYR A 710 -34.96 11.80 52.30
N VAL A 711 -34.69 11.91 53.56
CA VAL A 711 -35.10 13.05 54.34
C VAL A 711 -34.19 14.27 54.07
N TRP A 712 -34.78 15.45 54.04
CA TRP A 712 -34.02 16.69 53.88
C TRP A 712 -33.08 16.90 55.08
N TYR A 713 -33.59 16.64 56.27
CA TYR A 713 -32.86 16.58 57.51
C TYR A 713 -33.52 15.58 58.49
N SER A 714 -32.76 14.93 59.36
CA SER A 714 -33.25 13.88 60.25
C SER A 714 -33.99 14.40 61.49
N SER A 715 -34.04 15.69 61.67
CA SER A 715 -34.78 16.35 62.76
C SER A 715 -35.36 17.69 62.26
N ASN A 716 -36.41 18.17 62.92
CA ASN A 716 -37.04 19.44 62.65
C ASN A 716 -36.20 20.62 63.16
N SER A 717 -34.94 20.80 62.69
CA SER A 717 -34.10 21.90 63.06
C SER A 717 -33.91 22.88 61.89
N ASP A 718 -33.64 24.14 62.23
CA ASP A 718 -33.44 25.22 61.31
C ASP A 718 -32.08 25.06 60.59
N THR A 719 -32.04 25.15 59.26
CA THR A 719 -30.78 25.13 58.50
C THR A 719 -30.04 26.45 58.52
N GLY A 720 -30.70 27.54 59.00
CA GLY A 720 -30.13 28.88 58.97
C GLY A 720 -30.31 29.60 57.64
N ARG A 721 -30.91 28.98 56.64
CA ARG A 721 -31.24 29.62 55.35
C ARG A 721 -32.75 29.50 55.08
N LYS A 722 -33.48 30.48 55.56
CA LYS A 722 -34.91 30.57 55.37
C LYS A 722 -35.29 31.24 54.08
N LEU A 723 -36.33 30.71 53.40
CA LEU A 723 -37.08 31.52 52.48
C LEU A 723 -37.78 32.57 53.31
N TYR A 724 -37.54 33.84 52.99
CA TYR A 724 -38.17 34.93 53.68
C TYR A 724 -39.69 34.94 53.32
N VAL A 725 -40.48 34.64 54.27
CA VAL A 725 -41.93 34.80 54.21
C VAL A 725 -42.34 35.98 55.08
N ASN A 726 -43.26 36.83 54.61
CA ASN A 726 -43.82 37.91 55.41
C ASN A 726 -44.81 37.39 56.41
N SER A 727 -45.35 38.28 57.28
CA SER A 727 -46.33 37.97 58.30
C SER A 727 -47.66 37.36 57.78
N LYS A 728 -47.87 37.32 56.45
CA LYS A 728 -48.94 36.66 55.76
C LYS A 728 -48.54 35.34 55.06
N ASN A 729 -47.39 34.81 55.46
CA ASN A 729 -46.81 33.59 54.86
C ASN A 729 -46.57 33.68 53.31
N LYS A 730 -46.49 34.91 52.79
CA LYS A 730 -46.11 35.15 51.40
C LYS A 730 -44.63 35.27 51.27
N ILE A 731 -44.04 34.60 50.28
CA ILE A 731 -42.66 34.80 49.92
C ILE A 731 -42.51 36.25 49.42
N VAL A 732 -41.78 37.09 50.19
CA VAL A 732 -41.75 38.55 49.96
C VAL A 732 -40.43 39.01 49.41
N ASP A 733 -39.49 38.10 49.23
CA ASP A 733 -38.17 38.61 48.91
C ASP A 733 -37.71 38.36 47.52
N SER A 734 -36.83 39.34 47.24
CA SER A 734 -36.17 39.41 45.93
C SER A 734 -35.82 38.03 45.36
N LYS A 735 -36.04 37.93 44.07
CA LYS A 735 -35.54 36.82 43.24
C LYS A 735 -34.24 36.21 43.77
N ASP A 736 -33.42 36.98 44.46
CA ASP A 736 -32.08 36.61 44.95
C ASP A 736 -32.09 35.64 46.15
N GLN A 737 -33.14 35.54 46.93
CA GLN A 737 -33.19 34.64 48.11
C GLN A 737 -33.84 33.29 47.83
N ILE A 738 -34.78 33.23 46.93
CA ILE A 738 -35.40 31.98 46.43
C ILE A 738 -34.44 31.25 45.50
N TYR A 739 -33.62 32.03 44.86
CA TYR A 739 -32.61 31.58 43.90
C TYR A 739 -31.32 31.06 44.55
N GLY A 740 -31.38 30.64 45.83
CA GLY A 740 -30.24 30.14 46.54
C GLY A 740 -29.34 29.25 45.68
N SER A 741 -28.05 29.35 45.95
CA SER A 741 -27.09 28.47 45.30
C SER A 741 -27.28 27.07 45.86
N GLY A 742 -27.76 26.13 45.04
CA GLY A 742 -27.93 24.74 45.48
C GLY A 742 -26.63 24.11 45.93
N TYR A 743 -25.53 24.47 45.28
CA TYR A 743 -24.17 24.02 45.67
C TYR A 743 -23.80 24.56 47.07
N THR A 744 -23.96 25.84 47.32
CA THR A 744 -23.66 26.44 48.63
C THR A 744 -24.56 25.88 49.71
N ASP A 745 -25.87 25.74 49.41
CA ASP A 745 -26.82 25.17 50.37
C ASP A 745 -26.47 23.72 50.70
N THR A 746 -26.16 22.91 49.70
CA THR A 746 -25.73 21.53 49.89
C THR A 746 -24.52 21.43 50.78
N ASN A 747 -23.48 22.25 50.54
CA ASN A 747 -22.29 22.31 51.37
C ASN A 747 -22.57 22.77 52.79
N CYS A 748 -23.43 23.79 52.99
CA CYS A 748 -23.85 24.25 54.32
C CYS A 748 -24.58 23.17 55.06
N LEU A 749 -25.50 22.44 54.42
CA LEU A 749 -26.24 21.35 55.04
C LEU A 749 -25.34 20.21 55.46
N ILE A 750 -24.42 19.78 54.59
CA ILE A 750 -23.47 18.69 54.87
C ILE A 750 -22.46 19.09 55.94
N ASN A 751 -21.90 20.28 55.87
CA ASN A 751 -20.95 20.77 56.87
C ASN A 751 -21.59 20.83 58.25
N LYS A 752 -22.87 21.14 58.35
CA LYS A 752 -23.55 21.25 59.61
C LYS A 752 -24.04 19.92 60.20
N TRP A 753 -24.56 19.04 59.35
CA TRP A 753 -25.23 17.79 59.79
C TRP A 753 -24.67 16.51 59.16
N GLY A 754 -23.67 16.58 58.28
CA GLY A 754 -23.09 15.42 57.62
C GLY A 754 -24.13 14.59 56.84
N SER A 755 -24.11 13.28 57.05
CA SER A 755 -25.03 12.34 56.44
C SER A 755 -26.47 12.46 56.97
N ASN A 756 -26.71 13.21 58.06
CA ASN A 756 -28.06 13.49 58.58
C ASN A 756 -28.82 14.45 57.65
N ALA A 757 -28.12 15.28 56.89
CA ALA A 757 -28.70 16.02 55.76
C ALA A 757 -28.88 15.09 54.53
N ALA A 758 -29.66 14.04 54.66
CA ALA A 758 -29.63 12.91 53.78
C ALA A 758 -29.82 13.27 52.29
N ALA A 759 -30.75 14.16 51.96
CA ALA A 759 -31.01 14.60 50.55
C ALA A 759 -29.76 15.28 49.94
N ALA A 760 -29.16 16.22 50.66
CA ALA A 760 -27.96 16.92 50.25
C ALA A 760 -26.73 15.98 50.16
N TYR A 761 -26.60 15.10 51.15
CA TYR A 761 -25.51 14.11 51.22
C TYR A 761 -25.58 13.12 50.05
N GLN A 762 -26.76 12.59 49.74
CA GLN A 762 -26.93 11.66 48.61
C GLN A 762 -26.71 12.34 47.26
N ALA A 763 -27.12 13.60 47.11
CA ALA A 763 -26.81 14.36 45.89
C ALA A 763 -25.31 14.53 45.71
N GLN A 764 -24.57 14.99 46.72
CA GLN A 764 -23.13 15.26 46.62
C GLN A 764 -22.30 13.96 46.42
N ASN A 765 -22.69 12.87 47.02
CA ASN A 765 -22.00 11.58 46.95
C ASN A 765 -22.55 10.65 45.88
N TYR A 766 -23.33 11.16 44.93
CA TYR A 766 -23.88 10.37 43.86
C TYR A 766 -22.79 9.89 42.90
N SER A 767 -22.56 8.58 42.82
CA SER A 767 -21.47 7.96 42.11
C SER A 767 -21.89 7.12 40.89
N THR A 768 -23.18 6.86 40.68
CA THR A 768 -23.70 6.07 39.55
C THR A 768 -23.41 6.76 38.22
N LEU A 769 -23.53 8.08 38.17
CA LEU A 769 -23.14 8.93 37.06
C LEU A 769 -22.11 9.95 37.59
N PRO A 770 -20.84 9.63 37.62
CA PRO A 770 -19.82 10.46 38.25
C PRO A 770 -19.64 11.78 37.50
N ALA A 771 -19.66 12.89 38.24
CA ALA A 771 -19.35 14.20 37.70
C ALA A 771 -17.86 14.33 37.36
N PRO A 772 -17.48 15.08 36.31
CA PRO A 772 -16.08 15.23 35.91
C PRO A 772 -15.29 15.99 36.98
N ARG A 773 -14.13 15.42 37.38
CA ARG A 773 -13.23 16.07 38.35
C ARG A 773 -12.61 17.34 37.75
N ASN A 774 -12.54 18.40 38.56
CA ASN A 774 -11.88 19.65 38.19
C ASN A 774 -12.46 20.37 36.94
N LYS A 775 -13.72 20.09 36.59
CA LYS A 775 -14.45 20.78 35.50
C LYS A 775 -15.82 21.30 35.87
N CYS A 776 -16.32 20.93 37.06
CA CYS A 776 -17.64 21.33 37.53
C CYS A 776 -17.68 21.34 39.06
N THR A 777 -18.77 21.84 39.63
CA THR A 777 -19.03 21.87 41.08
C THR A 777 -19.11 20.48 41.73
N GLY A 778 -19.25 19.40 40.93
CA GLY A 778 -19.80 18.15 41.41
C GLY A 778 -21.32 18.21 41.56
N TRP A 779 -21.93 17.07 41.90
CA TRP A 779 -23.35 16.97 42.09
C TRP A 779 -23.79 17.67 43.40
N PHE A 780 -24.90 18.37 43.35
CA PHE A 780 -25.50 19.01 44.53
C PHE A 780 -27.04 18.92 44.49
N LEU A 781 -27.68 19.17 45.63
CA LEU A 781 -29.12 19.30 45.73
C LEU A 781 -29.57 20.69 45.21
N PRO A 782 -30.33 20.77 44.09
CA PRO A 782 -30.65 22.04 43.47
C PRO A 782 -31.62 22.86 44.31
N SER A 783 -31.52 24.18 44.20
CA SER A 783 -32.51 25.09 44.80
C SER A 783 -33.81 25.10 44.00
N ALA A 784 -34.88 25.61 44.63
CA ALA A 784 -36.16 25.79 43.95
C ALA A 784 -36.00 26.68 42.69
N GLY A 785 -35.19 27.72 42.73
CA GLY A 785 -34.89 28.60 41.62
C GLY A 785 -34.17 27.89 40.48
N GLN A 786 -33.25 27.00 40.78
CA GLN A 786 -32.57 26.19 39.77
C GLN A 786 -33.49 25.21 39.08
N TYR A 787 -34.41 24.58 39.82
CA TYR A 787 -35.45 23.75 39.20
C TYR A 787 -36.35 24.57 38.26
N TYR A 788 -36.78 25.77 38.73
CA TYR A 788 -37.56 26.67 37.90
C TYR A 788 -36.82 27.05 36.62
N ALA A 789 -35.56 27.41 36.70
CA ALA A 789 -34.75 27.74 35.55
C ALA A 789 -34.66 26.58 34.52
N VAL A 790 -34.48 25.35 35.00
CA VAL A 790 -34.40 24.17 34.13
C VAL A 790 -35.74 23.87 33.48
N MET A 791 -36.87 23.97 34.25
CA MET A 791 -38.22 23.71 33.73
C MET A 791 -38.60 24.75 32.65
N THR A 792 -38.24 26.03 32.83
CA THR A 792 -38.53 27.09 31.87
C THR A 792 -37.76 26.92 30.56
N ASN A 793 -36.54 26.45 30.63
CA ASN A 793 -35.67 26.38 29.47
C ASN A 793 -35.75 25.05 28.73
N LEU A 794 -35.78 23.92 29.43
CA LEU A 794 -35.94 22.60 28.81
C LEU A 794 -37.40 22.26 28.49
N GLY A 795 -38.31 22.72 29.27
CA GLY A 795 -39.70 22.39 29.17
C GLY A 795 -40.49 23.33 28.26
N ALA A 796 -40.87 24.48 28.76
CA ALA A 796 -41.54 25.54 28.03
C ALA A 796 -41.35 26.90 28.71
N PRO A 797 -41.32 27.98 27.96
CA PRO A 797 -41.18 29.32 28.52
C PRO A 797 -42.41 29.62 29.39
N PHE A 798 -42.15 30.10 30.61
CA PHE A 798 -43.18 30.63 31.46
C PHE A 798 -43.20 32.17 31.35
N SER A 799 -44.37 32.75 31.67
CA SER A 799 -44.39 34.21 31.83
C SER A 799 -43.45 34.63 32.96
N ASP A 800 -42.79 35.74 32.81
CA ASP A 800 -41.66 36.24 33.61
C ASP A 800 -41.93 36.49 35.12
N ASP A 801 -43.07 36.22 35.60
CA ASP A 801 -43.44 36.51 36.97
C ASP A 801 -43.36 35.29 37.90
N TRP A 802 -42.16 34.97 38.33
CA TRP A 802 -41.91 33.99 39.40
C TRP A 802 -42.71 34.27 40.66
N THR A 803 -42.99 35.53 41.00
CA THR A 803 -43.75 35.94 42.18
C THR A 803 -45.22 35.48 42.13
N GLY A 804 -45.67 35.15 40.93
CA GLY A 804 -47.03 34.61 40.73
C GLY A 804 -47.19 33.13 40.99
N ILE A 805 -46.08 32.39 41.12
CA ILE A 805 -46.05 30.91 41.25
C ILE A 805 -46.37 30.48 42.70
N TRP A 806 -46.14 31.31 43.66
CA TRP A 806 -46.30 31.01 45.09
C TRP A 806 -47.25 32.01 45.74
N ASP A 807 -48.38 31.58 46.27
CA ASP A 807 -49.38 32.46 46.91
C ASP A 807 -49.19 32.58 48.42
N GLY A 808 -48.18 31.94 49.00
CA GLY A 808 -47.84 32.10 50.39
C GLY A 808 -48.73 31.29 51.39
N ASN A 809 -49.55 30.42 50.93
CA ASN A 809 -50.38 29.56 51.78
C ASN A 809 -49.77 28.14 51.85
N THR A 810 -49.53 27.60 53.05
CA THR A 810 -48.90 26.32 53.31
C THR A 810 -49.64 25.11 52.72
N SER A 811 -50.80 25.33 52.17
CA SER A 811 -51.73 24.29 51.62
C SER A 811 -52.14 24.55 50.17
N THR A 812 -51.63 25.56 49.54
CA THR A 812 -52.23 25.97 48.27
C THR A 812 -51.19 26.06 47.09
N HIS A 813 -51.73 25.86 46.07
CA HIS A 813 -51.26 25.66 44.70
C HIS A 813 -50.78 26.93 44.03
N PRO A 814 -49.87 26.85 43.08
CA PRO A 814 -49.58 27.90 42.16
C PRO A 814 -50.81 28.45 41.47
N LYS A 815 -50.81 29.68 41.00
CA LYS A 815 -51.91 30.27 40.23
C LYS A 815 -52.28 29.45 39.02
N SER A 816 -53.60 29.38 38.71
CA SER A 816 -54.13 28.50 37.69
C SER A 816 -53.51 28.52 36.29
N GLY A 817 -52.79 29.55 35.89
CA GLY A 817 -52.08 29.63 34.60
C GLY A 817 -50.75 28.87 34.54
N PHE A 818 -50.17 28.46 35.67
CA PHE A 818 -48.93 27.69 35.70
C PHE A 818 -49.17 26.21 35.36
N PHE A 819 -50.40 25.71 35.60
CA PHE A 819 -50.70 24.30 35.47
C PHE A 819 -50.98 23.83 34.04
N ASP A 820 -51.54 24.70 33.19
CA ASP A 820 -51.98 24.31 31.85
C ASP A 820 -50.81 23.91 30.93
N ASN A 821 -49.60 24.36 31.24
CA ASN A 821 -48.39 24.06 30.44
C ASN A 821 -47.51 22.94 31.03
N MET A 822 -47.79 22.44 32.25
CA MET A 822 -46.85 21.55 32.96
C MET A 822 -46.76 20.14 32.35
N LYS A 823 -47.82 19.63 31.76
CA LYS A 823 -47.77 18.37 31.00
C LYS A 823 -46.78 18.53 29.80
N THR A 824 -46.87 19.66 29.13
CA THR A 824 -45.98 20.00 28.02
C THR A 824 -44.52 20.14 28.51
N VAL A 825 -44.31 20.77 29.66
CA VAL A 825 -42.96 20.93 30.26
C VAL A 825 -42.36 19.57 30.61
N THR A 826 -43.12 18.72 31.30
CA THR A 826 -42.68 17.37 31.67
C THR A 826 -42.37 16.52 30.44
N THR A 827 -43.29 16.56 29.43
CA THR A 827 -43.10 15.84 28.17
C THR A 827 -41.88 16.32 27.44
N ASN A 828 -41.68 17.63 27.33
CA ASN A 828 -40.51 18.19 26.66
C ASN A 828 -39.19 17.83 27.35
N ILE A 829 -39.17 17.89 28.70
CA ILE A 829 -37.98 17.49 29.47
C ILE A 829 -37.72 15.99 29.30
N ASN A 830 -38.75 15.15 29.41
CA ASN A 830 -38.60 13.72 29.22
C ASN A 830 -38.16 13.38 27.79
N ASN A 831 -38.65 14.05 26.77
CA ASN A 831 -38.18 13.90 25.41
C ASN A 831 -36.66 14.24 25.27
N LYS A 832 -36.23 15.28 25.96
CA LYS A 832 -34.77 15.63 25.98
C LYS A 832 -33.93 14.57 26.71
N LEU A 833 -34.43 14.02 27.81
CA LEU A 833 -33.77 12.91 28.50
C LEU A 833 -33.77 11.63 27.65
N MET A 834 -34.85 11.38 26.89
CA MET A 834 -34.95 10.24 25.97
C MET A 834 -33.95 10.32 24.79
N THR A 835 -33.64 11.53 24.32
CA THR A 835 -32.64 11.70 23.22
C THR A 835 -31.26 11.20 23.56
N VAL A 836 -30.97 10.97 24.84
CA VAL A 836 -29.72 10.32 25.25
C VAL A 836 -29.66 8.85 24.81
N GLY A 837 -30.77 8.29 24.28
CA GLY A 837 -30.85 6.92 23.74
C GLY A 837 -30.41 5.88 24.76
N ASP A 838 -31.31 5.01 25.17
CA ASP A 838 -31.10 3.97 26.15
C ASP A 838 -31.54 4.25 27.59
N LEU A 839 -31.74 3.19 28.22
CA LEU A 839 -32.12 2.80 29.55
C LEU A 839 -31.44 3.53 30.73
N ASN A 840 -30.64 4.55 30.48
CA ASN A 840 -29.81 5.22 31.49
C ASN A 840 -30.38 6.54 32.02
N TYR A 841 -31.64 6.84 31.78
CA TYR A 841 -32.28 8.01 32.37
C TYR A 841 -33.44 7.63 33.27
N THR A 842 -33.83 8.49 34.17
CA THR A 842 -35.06 8.44 34.92
C THR A 842 -35.98 9.56 34.43
N GLU A 843 -37.24 9.28 34.15
CA GLU A 843 -38.17 10.32 33.75
C GLU A 843 -38.20 11.45 34.77
N PHE A 844 -38.31 12.67 34.24
CA PHE A 844 -38.51 13.85 35.03
C PHE A 844 -40.00 13.92 35.40
N PHE A 845 -40.33 13.46 36.57
CA PHE A 845 -41.70 13.23 37.02
C PHE A 845 -42.45 12.22 36.12
N GLY A 846 -42.44 10.95 36.51
CA GLY A 846 -43.24 9.89 35.87
C GLY A 846 -44.76 10.09 36.11
N SER A 847 -45.52 9.14 35.60
CA SER A 847 -47.01 9.19 35.55
C SER A 847 -47.75 9.20 36.90
N VAL A 848 -47.08 9.19 38.03
CA VAL A 848 -47.70 9.14 39.36
C VAL A 848 -46.95 10.03 40.33
N ASN A 849 -47.69 10.76 41.15
CA ASN A 849 -47.26 11.62 42.27
C ASN A 849 -45.79 11.44 42.67
N THR A 850 -44.91 12.16 42.00
CA THR A 850 -43.44 12.16 42.26
C THR A 850 -43.07 13.49 42.86
N TRP A 851 -42.38 13.43 43.99
CA TRP A 851 -41.80 14.59 44.63
C TRP A 851 -40.28 14.57 44.48
N ALA A 852 -39.65 15.72 44.54
CA ALA A 852 -38.21 15.81 44.67
C ALA A 852 -37.80 16.93 45.60
N TRP A 853 -36.80 16.67 46.45
CA TRP A 853 -36.26 17.68 47.35
C TRP A 853 -35.55 18.80 46.57
N THR A 854 -35.70 20.02 47.09
CA THR A 854 -34.81 21.15 46.78
C THR A 854 -33.93 21.49 47.99
N SER A 855 -32.90 22.31 47.80
CA SER A 855 -32.09 22.85 48.91
C SER A 855 -32.72 24.06 49.59
N SER A 856 -33.87 24.53 49.15
CA SER A 856 -34.52 25.72 49.66
C SER A 856 -35.34 25.35 50.90
N GLU A 857 -35.14 26.14 51.95
CA GLU A 857 -35.87 25.95 53.21
C GLU A 857 -37.10 26.83 53.25
N PHE A 858 -38.22 26.28 53.65
CA PHE A 858 -39.46 27.04 53.83
C PHE A 858 -39.61 27.53 55.30
N SER A 859 -39.37 26.63 56.24
CA SER A 859 -39.45 26.96 57.68
C SER A 859 -38.50 26.06 58.48
N SER A 860 -38.41 26.25 59.80
CA SER A 860 -37.64 25.36 60.66
C SER A 860 -38.03 23.88 60.50
N THR A 861 -39.25 23.59 60.16
CA THR A 861 -39.79 22.20 60.07
C THR A 861 -40.05 21.73 58.60
N HIS A 862 -40.11 22.66 57.63
CA HIS A 862 -40.45 22.35 56.24
C HIS A 862 -39.38 22.83 55.29
N ALA A 863 -39.14 22.05 54.23
CA ALA A 863 -38.34 22.43 53.08
C ALA A 863 -39.21 22.49 51.82
N VAL A 864 -38.72 23.25 50.82
CA VAL A 864 -39.36 23.30 49.52
C VAL A 864 -39.09 22.02 48.73
N ASP A 865 -40.10 21.47 48.18
CA ASP A 865 -40.01 20.34 47.27
C ASP A 865 -40.74 20.67 45.96
N ILE A 866 -40.44 19.92 44.95
CA ILE A 866 -41.19 19.87 43.73
C ILE A 866 -42.11 18.68 43.75
N ASP A 867 -43.38 18.92 43.49
CA ASP A 867 -44.43 17.91 43.49
C ASP A 867 -45.08 17.85 42.10
N SER A 868 -45.15 16.65 41.52
CA SER A 868 -45.92 16.40 40.30
C SER A 868 -47.19 15.59 40.65
N GLY A 869 -48.34 16.21 40.52
CA GLY A 869 -49.62 15.53 40.62
C GLY A 869 -50.20 15.25 39.24
N VAL A 870 -50.49 14.00 38.94
CA VAL A 870 -51.30 13.66 37.75
C VAL A 870 -52.71 13.42 38.21
N ASP A 871 -53.63 14.32 37.85
CA ASP A 871 -55.07 14.07 37.98
C ASP A 871 -55.52 13.35 36.70
N ASP A 872 -55.49 12.04 36.72
CA ASP A 872 -55.87 11.20 35.58
C ASP A 872 -57.35 11.41 35.21
N SER A 873 -58.18 11.93 36.13
CA SER A 873 -59.62 12.19 35.88
C SER A 873 -59.85 13.44 35.00
N LYS A 874 -58.83 14.31 34.85
CA LYS A 874 -58.94 15.56 34.08
C LYS A 874 -57.88 15.67 32.95
N GLY A 875 -57.04 14.67 32.78
CA GLY A 875 -55.98 14.68 31.73
C GLY A 875 -54.95 15.80 31.93
N SER A 876 -54.86 16.39 33.08
CA SER A 876 -53.96 17.50 33.44
C SER A 876 -52.94 17.04 34.49
N GLY A 877 -51.67 16.99 34.10
CA GLY A 877 -50.56 16.87 35.06
C GLY A 877 -50.14 18.25 35.58
N SER A 878 -49.92 18.36 36.89
CA SER A 878 -49.38 19.61 37.50
C SER A 878 -48.04 19.37 38.13
N VAL A 879 -47.06 20.26 37.90
CA VAL A 879 -45.85 20.34 38.73
C VAL A 879 -45.97 21.63 39.55
N ARG A 880 -45.72 21.52 40.82
CA ARG A 880 -45.80 22.65 41.74
C ARG A 880 -44.62 22.66 42.70
N PHE A 881 -44.30 23.81 43.23
CA PHE A 881 -43.47 23.91 44.40
C PHE A 881 -44.37 23.81 45.63
N SER A 882 -44.07 22.92 46.52
CA SER A 882 -44.77 22.73 47.76
C SER A 882 -43.81 22.77 48.94
N SER A 883 -44.31 22.70 50.15
CA SER A 883 -43.50 22.63 51.36
C SER A 883 -43.80 21.39 52.12
N THR A 884 -42.87 20.52 52.24
CA THR A 884 -43.01 19.24 52.93
C THR A 884 -42.14 19.19 54.18
N ASN A 885 -42.63 18.48 55.23
CA ASN A 885 -41.88 18.29 56.46
C ASN A 885 -40.50 17.66 56.13
N LYS A 886 -39.44 18.25 56.66
CA LYS A 886 -38.05 17.87 56.44
C LYS A 886 -37.75 16.39 56.82
N THR A 887 -38.59 15.76 57.63
CA THR A 887 -38.46 14.34 57.99
C THR A 887 -39.12 13.39 56.98
N ASN A 888 -39.89 13.93 56.03
CA ASN A 888 -40.47 13.09 54.97
C ASN A 888 -39.42 12.55 54.02
N GLN A 889 -39.74 11.43 53.42
CA GLN A 889 -38.83 10.77 52.46
C GLN A 889 -39.25 11.14 51.02
N LEU A 890 -38.41 11.88 50.32
CA LEU A 890 -38.59 12.28 48.93
C LEU A 890 -37.40 11.94 48.07
N PRO A 891 -37.55 11.69 46.78
CA PRO A 891 -36.48 11.51 45.83
C PRO A 891 -35.60 12.76 45.69
N VAL A 892 -34.40 12.56 45.14
CA VAL A 892 -33.43 13.64 44.83
C VAL A 892 -33.00 13.53 43.38
N ARG A 893 -33.13 14.63 42.63
CA ARG A 893 -32.47 14.74 41.33
C ARG A 893 -31.29 15.72 41.44
N PRO A 894 -30.06 15.21 41.35
CA PRO A 894 -28.88 16.06 41.46
C PRO A 894 -28.71 17.00 40.25
N PHE A 895 -28.18 18.18 40.53
CA PHE A 895 -27.72 19.10 39.51
C PHE A 895 -26.21 19.36 39.70
N LEU A 896 -25.54 19.82 38.64
CA LEU A 896 -24.18 20.36 38.69
C LEU A 896 -24.12 21.65 37.87
N ALA A 897 -23.11 22.43 38.14
CA ALA A 897 -22.78 23.63 37.36
C ALA A 897 -21.32 23.60 36.93
N PHE A 898 -21.05 24.15 35.76
CA PHE A 898 -19.68 24.30 35.24
C PHE A 898 -19.48 25.65 34.56
#